data_fd8ab7cd6dbddeaa1f1406fa7ed6fbbb
#
_entry.id   fd8ab7cd6dbddeaa1f1406fa7ed6fbbb
#
_cell.length_a   1.000
_cell.length_b   1.000
_cell.length_c   1.000
_cell.angle_alpha   90.00
_cell.angle_beta   90.00
_cell.angle_gamma   90.00
#
_symmetry.space_group_name_H-M   'P 1'
#
loop_
_entity.id
_entity.type
_entity.pdbx_description
1 polymer ?
#
loop_
_entity_poly.entity_id
_entity_poly.type
_entity_poly.pdbx_seq_one_letter_code
_entity_poly.pdbx_strand_id
1 'polypeptide(L)'
;MEVGSQKLRAIRLQARSTYVFVCLLLWVSLVNGSSSILAHEIKVKQVNQVLAGIDVLLLHPELLAGKKIGLITNQTGVTKDLVNDLDALLQKGLNVVALYGPEHGIWGVKQDGEPTTFPSVPTHVKQHPIPIFELYQKRPEQIAILFASTDILLIDLQDVGVRYYTYASTLAYVLEAAKLADKPVMVLDRPNPLGGVRIEGPILEEKWNSFIGIMPIPLRHAMTIGELALFYNEEIMPNKRGGKANLRVLRMQGWKREMTWEQTGLLWVAPSPNLPTVDSAWLYAATGLLEGTNLSEGRGTTHPFEWIGAPFIDAHRLRVDLEGANLPGVAIREAHMEPMYGKYKGQTIHGVQIYVTDRTAYDSTLTGLTLLHIIRKRYPQHFRWREDGWIHYMAGTRSLQEAVDHHDLTSNTRNLQQMIRTWREALQPFVKVRQKYLLYRESGPGKRGEGMRDEVNQAIEKAIEDKIIPGAVVAIVSRGKRKIERAYGHAYLYQNKAGKLAEKPVKMTEKHLFDIASLTKLFTAVSVMQLAEKQIVHLDKPVATYLPDFACNGKQNITIRQLMTHTSGFAPSIRLYRIPGDREHRMKAVLMLRLKNHPGEKVVYSDLNYIVLGYLIEQLTGKRLDKYMQENLFNPLGMKHTGFCPKVDKKKIVATEQQPWTKRDVIWGSVHDEKAWALDGVAGHAGLFSNADDLLQFATMILHNGKGSRKRVLRAESVREMLSNQLSNTCSKQMGLGFERDQPWYMGHGFVTPSVGHTGFTGTSLLINQQQQSIVLLLTNRVHPTREKPSLNALRQKIATLAAIEGE
;
A
#
# COMPACT_ATOMS: atom_id res chain seq x y z
N MET A 1 -66.91 -41.08 30.55
CA MET A 1 -66.01 -40.00 30.06
C MET A 1 -64.58 -40.37 29.81
N GLU A 2 -64.16 -41.65 29.84
CA GLU A 2 -62.76 -42.11 29.66
C GLU A 2 -62.44 -42.58 28.24
N VAL A 3 -63.39 -42.86 27.38
CA VAL A 3 -63.13 -43.32 25.99
C VAL A 3 -62.82 -42.16 25.03
N GLY A 4 -63.11 -40.89 25.37
CA GLY A 4 -62.82 -39.73 24.52
C GLY A 4 -61.36 -39.19 24.64
N SER A 5 -60.71 -39.44 25.77
CA SER A 5 -59.34 -38.89 26.00
C SER A 5 -58.21 -39.71 25.34
N GLN A 6 -58.46 -41.02 25.17
CA GLN A 6 -57.48 -41.90 24.48
C GLN A 6 -57.41 -41.67 22.96
N LYS A 7 -58.56 -41.39 22.30
CA LYS A 7 -58.60 -41.07 20.87
C LYS A 7 -57.93 -39.72 20.55
N LEU A 8 -58.06 -38.72 21.39
CA LEU A 8 -57.40 -37.43 21.22
C LEU A 8 -55.89 -37.48 21.46
N ARG A 9 -55.40 -38.34 22.36
CA ARG A 9 -53.96 -38.59 22.53
C ARG A 9 -53.31 -39.31 21.36
N ALA A 10 -54.02 -40.31 20.76
CA ALA A 10 -53.51 -41.03 19.58
C ALA A 10 -53.44 -40.13 18.35
N ILE A 11 -54.39 -39.27 18.11
CA ILE A 11 -54.38 -38.27 17.00
C ILE A 11 -53.29 -37.23 17.19
N ARG A 12 -53.00 -36.77 18.41
CA ARG A 12 -51.88 -35.85 18.69
C ARG A 12 -50.52 -36.50 18.56
N LEU A 13 -50.34 -37.76 18.85
CA LEU A 13 -49.11 -38.51 18.64
C LEU A 13 -48.84 -38.81 17.13
N GLN A 14 -49.88 -39.15 16.39
CA GLN A 14 -49.80 -39.34 14.95
C GLN A 14 -49.49 -38.03 14.20
N ALA A 15 -50.09 -36.90 14.56
CA ALA A 15 -49.81 -35.60 14.01
C ALA A 15 -48.37 -35.12 14.31
N ARG A 16 -47.86 -35.37 15.53
CA ARG A 16 -46.45 -35.07 15.87
C ARG A 16 -45.43 -35.92 15.12
N SER A 17 -45.72 -37.24 14.93
CA SER A 17 -44.84 -38.11 14.15
C SER A 17 -44.80 -37.71 12.67
N THR A 18 -45.94 -37.32 12.07
CA THR A 18 -45.99 -36.87 10.67
C THR A 18 -45.29 -35.53 10.49
N TYR A 19 -45.39 -34.58 11.44
CA TYR A 19 -44.70 -33.32 11.40
C TYR A 19 -43.16 -33.47 11.53
N VAL A 20 -42.69 -34.35 12.42
CA VAL A 20 -41.27 -34.65 12.55
C VAL A 20 -40.72 -35.33 11.28
N PHE A 21 -41.52 -36.24 10.67
CA PHE A 21 -41.11 -36.91 9.43
C PHE A 21 -41.10 -35.98 8.22
N VAL A 22 -42.05 -35.05 8.12
CA VAL A 22 -42.08 -34.00 7.09
C VAL A 22 -40.94 -32.97 7.32
N CYS A 23 -40.66 -32.59 8.54
CA CYS A 23 -39.53 -31.72 8.85
C CYS A 23 -38.18 -32.39 8.59
N LEU A 24 -38.03 -33.71 8.85
CA LEU A 24 -36.83 -34.48 8.51
C LEU A 24 -36.67 -34.64 7.00
N LEU A 25 -37.76 -34.91 6.25
CA LEU A 25 -37.73 -34.99 4.79
C LEU A 25 -37.42 -33.63 4.13
N LEU A 26 -37.95 -32.52 4.68
CA LEU A 26 -37.60 -31.18 4.24
C LEU A 26 -36.16 -30.83 4.60
N TRP A 27 -35.67 -31.27 5.77
CA TRP A 27 -34.24 -31.07 6.14
C TRP A 27 -33.30 -31.90 5.27
N VAL A 28 -33.63 -33.17 4.98
CA VAL A 28 -32.87 -34.03 4.07
C VAL A 28 -32.93 -33.49 2.63
N SER A 29 -34.05 -32.91 2.18
CA SER A 29 -34.17 -32.27 0.87
C SER A 29 -33.37 -30.94 0.80
N LEU A 30 -33.33 -30.17 1.88
CA LEU A 30 -32.51 -28.98 2.00
C LEU A 30 -31.02 -29.31 2.04
N VAL A 31 -30.62 -30.39 2.70
CA VAL A 31 -29.23 -30.84 2.76
C VAL A 31 -28.77 -31.44 1.43
N ASN A 32 -29.63 -32.20 0.73
CA ASN A 32 -29.28 -32.80 -0.58
C ASN A 32 -29.47 -31.85 -1.77
N GLY A 33 -30.31 -30.82 -1.64
CA GLY A 33 -30.50 -29.79 -2.67
C GLY A 33 -29.43 -28.71 -2.67
N SER A 34 -28.68 -28.58 -1.58
CA SER A 34 -27.61 -27.57 -1.44
C SER A 34 -26.23 -28.04 -1.91
N SER A 35 -26.10 -29.35 -2.24
CA SER A 35 -24.80 -29.93 -2.61
C SER A 35 -24.37 -29.66 -4.05
N SER A 36 -25.23 -29.06 -4.88
CA SER A 36 -24.87 -28.74 -6.28
C SER A 36 -24.66 -27.26 -6.57
N ILE A 37 -24.86 -26.37 -5.58
CA ILE A 37 -24.70 -24.90 -5.76
C ILE A 37 -23.51 -24.33 -4.99
N LEU A 38 -22.88 -25.06 -4.09
CA LEU A 38 -21.76 -24.60 -3.24
C LEU A 38 -20.47 -25.39 -3.37
N ALA A 39 -20.31 -26.18 -4.44
CA ALA A 39 -19.02 -26.67 -4.86
C ALA A 39 -18.35 -25.69 -5.86
N HIS A 40 -18.46 -24.37 -5.61
CA HIS A 40 -17.36 -23.51 -5.97
C HIS A 40 -16.29 -23.77 -4.90
N GLU A 41 -15.34 -24.65 -5.23
CA GLU A 41 -14.07 -24.68 -4.54
C GLU A 41 -13.62 -23.21 -4.34
N ILE A 42 -13.73 -22.74 -3.11
CA ILE A 42 -12.86 -21.68 -2.66
C ILE A 42 -11.47 -22.35 -2.75
N LYS A 43 -10.84 -22.27 -3.92
CA LYS A 43 -9.39 -22.39 -4.02
C LYS A 43 -8.88 -21.27 -3.15
N VAL A 44 -8.69 -21.57 -1.86
CA VAL A 44 -7.79 -20.82 -1.01
C VAL A 44 -6.51 -20.77 -1.81
N LYS A 45 -6.22 -19.59 -2.38
CA LYS A 45 -4.97 -19.32 -3.06
C LYS A 45 -3.90 -19.82 -2.12
N GLN A 46 -3.12 -20.83 -2.52
CA GLN A 46 -1.86 -21.11 -1.84
C GLN A 46 -1.04 -19.82 -1.96
N VAL A 47 -1.11 -18.99 -0.96
CA VAL A 47 -0.08 -17.99 -0.71
C VAL A 47 1.18 -18.83 -0.59
N ASN A 48 2.19 -18.60 -1.45
CA ASN A 48 3.48 -19.24 -1.29
C ASN A 48 3.97 -18.84 0.09
N GLN A 49 3.72 -19.70 1.08
CA GLN A 49 4.05 -19.45 2.47
C GLN A 49 5.57 -19.42 2.59
N VAL A 50 6.08 -18.44 3.33
CA VAL A 50 7.50 -18.35 3.64
C VAL A 50 7.88 -19.57 4.48
N LEU A 51 9.01 -20.18 4.16
CA LEU A 51 9.64 -21.19 5.02
C LEU A 51 10.67 -20.47 5.91
N ALA A 52 10.42 -20.45 7.22
CA ALA A 52 11.38 -19.95 8.20
C ALA A 52 12.62 -20.86 8.27
N GLY A 53 13.68 -20.40 8.92
CA GLY A 53 14.92 -21.18 9.06
C GLY A 53 14.71 -22.58 9.65
N ILE A 54 13.76 -22.74 10.60
CA ILE A 54 13.37 -24.03 11.14
C ILE A 54 12.79 -24.95 10.08
N ASP A 55 11.86 -24.46 9.24
CA ASP A 55 11.25 -25.27 8.19
C ASP A 55 12.30 -25.74 7.18
N VAL A 56 13.27 -24.87 6.85
CA VAL A 56 14.39 -25.21 5.96
C VAL A 56 15.30 -26.25 6.60
N LEU A 57 15.58 -26.15 7.91
CA LEU A 57 16.36 -27.16 8.63
C LEU A 57 15.70 -28.52 8.60
N LEU A 58 14.38 -28.60 8.79
CA LEU A 58 13.62 -29.84 8.77
C LEU A 58 13.59 -30.54 7.39
N LEU A 59 13.88 -29.80 6.31
CA LEU A 59 14.16 -30.35 4.99
C LEU A 59 15.58 -30.91 4.85
N HIS A 60 16.51 -30.47 5.71
CA HIS A 60 17.94 -30.80 5.71
C HIS A 60 18.46 -31.20 7.09
N PRO A 61 17.84 -32.22 7.76
CA PRO A 61 18.23 -32.60 9.13
C PRO A 61 19.66 -33.15 9.21
N GLU A 62 20.21 -33.63 8.10
CA GLU A 62 21.58 -34.10 7.98
C GLU A 62 22.64 -33.05 8.38
N LEU A 63 22.30 -31.74 8.35
CA LEU A 63 23.19 -30.66 8.75
C LEU A 63 23.57 -30.74 10.25
N LEU A 64 22.75 -31.39 11.08
CA LEU A 64 22.92 -31.51 12.52
C LEU A 64 22.96 -32.97 13.01
N ALA A 65 23.06 -33.93 12.08
CA ALA A 65 23.08 -35.35 12.42
C ALA A 65 24.25 -35.67 13.38
N GLY A 66 23.96 -36.41 14.42
CA GLY A 66 24.94 -36.85 15.44
C GLY A 66 25.44 -35.75 16.39
N LYS A 67 24.98 -34.50 16.29
CA LYS A 67 25.38 -33.40 17.20
C LYS A 67 24.47 -33.33 18.40
N LYS A 68 25.04 -32.97 19.55
CA LYS A 68 24.33 -32.58 20.78
C LYS A 68 23.94 -31.09 20.63
N ILE A 69 22.68 -30.83 20.45
CA ILE A 69 22.15 -29.49 20.14
C ILE A 69 21.74 -28.80 21.43
N GLY A 70 22.23 -27.58 21.64
CA GLY A 70 21.67 -26.62 22.59
C GLY A 70 20.75 -25.66 21.84
N LEU A 71 19.48 -25.65 22.18
CA LEU A 71 18.46 -24.85 21.46
C LEU A 71 18.10 -23.59 22.25
N ILE A 72 18.42 -22.43 21.69
CA ILE A 72 18.04 -21.11 22.18
C ILE A 72 16.72 -20.78 21.51
N THR A 73 15.61 -20.82 22.28
CA THR A 73 14.25 -20.71 21.75
C THR A 73 13.27 -20.19 22.80
N ASN A 74 12.07 -19.91 22.33
CA ASN A 74 10.88 -19.63 23.15
C ASN A 74 9.61 -20.05 22.39
N GLN A 75 8.43 -19.61 22.85
CA GLN A 75 7.13 -19.92 22.24
C GLN A 75 7.03 -19.52 20.75
N THR A 76 7.90 -18.63 20.24
CA THR A 76 7.91 -18.24 18.82
C THR A 76 8.69 -19.23 17.96
N GLY A 77 9.45 -20.14 18.57
CA GLY A 77 10.15 -21.22 17.89
C GLY A 77 9.15 -22.26 17.37
N VAL A 78 8.49 -21.96 16.26
CA VAL A 78 7.50 -22.84 15.62
C VAL A 78 7.76 -22.95 14.13
N THR A 79 7.37 -24.11 13.57
CA THR A 79 7.31 -24.30 12.10
C THR A 79 6.17 -23.47 11.50
N LYS A 80 6.12 -23.39 10.17
CA LYS A 80 4.99 -22.78 9.43
C LYS A 80 3.62 -23.36 9.78
N ASP A 81 3.60 -24.61 10.28
CA ASP A 81 2.38 -25.34 10.68
C ASP A 81 2.14 -25.29 12.20
N LEU A 82 2.82 -24.36 12.92
CA LEU A 82 2.74 -24.14 14.37
C LEU A 82 3.21 -25.33 15.23
N VAL A 83 4.00 -26.24 14.69
CA VAL A 83 4.65 -27.27 15.49
C VAL A 83 5.84 -26.63 16.22
N ASN A 84 5.94 -26.82 17.53
CA ASN A 84 7.07 -26.31 18.33
C ASN A 84 8.41 -26.85 17.79
N ASP A 85 9.42 -26.01 17.74
CA ASP A 85 10.74 -26.32 17.18
C ASP A 85 11.41 -27.50 17.89
N LEU A 86 11.32 -27.59 19.21
CA LEU A 86 11.84 -28.74 19.97
C LEU A 86 11.19 -30.05 19.49
N ASP A 87 9.86 -30.10 19.43
CA ASP A 87 9.13 -31.29 19.00
C ASP A 87 9.47 -31.65 17.55
N ALA A 88 9.52 -30.65 16.67
CA ALA A 88 9.85 -30.84 15.25
C ALA A 88 11.28 -31.40 15.06
N LEU A 89 12.25 -30.91 15.83
CA LEU A 89 13.62 -31.39 15.79
C LEU A 89 13.73 -32.83 16.32
N LEU A 90 13.07 -33.15 17.45
CA LEU A 90 13.04 -34.48 18.05
C LEU A 90 12.36 -35.51 17.12
N GLN A 91 11.26 -35.13 16.45
CA GLN A 91 10.59 -35.98 15.44
C GLN A 91 11.49 -36.30 14.25
N LYS A 92 12.43 -35.42 13.90
CA LYS A 92 13.47 -35.67 12.88
C LYS A 92 14.66 -36.46 13.39
N GLY A 93 14.64 -36.96 14.64
CA GLY A 93 15.72 -37.72 15.24
C GLY A 93 16.94 -36.88 15.63
N LEU A 94 16.81 -35.57 15.71
CA LEU A 94 17.87 -34.68 16.12
C LEU A 94 18.01 -34.67 17.64
N ASN A 95 19.27 -34.61 18.16
CA ASN A 95 19.58 -34.78 19.59
C ASN A 95 19.65 -33.42 20.32
N VAL A 96 18.51 -32.84 20.68
CA VAL A 96 18.45 -31.66 21.57
C VAL A 96 18.74 -32.08 23.01
N VAL A 97 19.75 -31.48 23.63
CA VAL A 97 20.23 -31.85 24.99
C VAL A 97 20.02 -30.77 26.03
N ALA A 98 19.80 -29.53 25.64
CA ALA A 98 19.54 -28.40 26.52
C ALA A 98 18.69 -27.33 25.79
N LEU A 99 17.85 -26.62 26.57
CA LEU A 99 17.09 -25.46 26.14
C LEU A 99 17.58 -24.19 26.83
N TYR A 100 17.59 -23.08 26.11
CA TYR A 100 18.03 -21.79 26.64
C TYR A 100 16.95 -20.73 26.33
N GLY A 101 16.32 -20.18 27.39
CA GLY A 101 15.28 -19.20 27.32
C GLY A 101 15.81 -17.76 27.28
N PRO A 102 15.35 -16.89 26.36
CA PRO A 102 15.59 -15.46 26.44
C PRO A 102 14.72 -14.81 27.51
N GLU A 103 14.64 -13.48 27.54
CA GLU A 103 13.65 -12.76 28.34
C GLU A 103 12.23 -13.32 28.07
N HIS A 104 11.38 -13.32 29.07
CA HIS A 104 10.06 -13.97 29.14
C HIS A 104 10.10 -15.50 29.26
N GLY A 105 11.28 -16.12 29.20
CA GLY A 105 11.47 -17.57 29.29
C GLY A 105 11.03 -18.34 28.05
N ILE A 106 11.21 -19.66 28.04
CA ILE A 106 10.89 -20.52 26.89
C ILE A 106 9.40 -20.60 26.57
N TRP A 107 8.53 -20.26 27.50
CA TRP A 107 7.06 -20.29 27.34
C TRP A 107 6.48 -18.89 27.04
N GLY A 108 7.28 -17.82 27.16
CA GLY A 108 6.84 -16.45 26.93
C GLY A 108 5.79 -15.92 27.90
N VAL A 109 5.72 -16.49 29.11
CA VAL A 109 4.64 -16.19 30.09
C VAL A 109 5.00 -15.14 31.11
N LYS A 110 6.29 -14.83 31.24
CA LYS A 110 6.78 -13.89 32.25
C LYS A 110 6.76 -12.45 31.76
N GLN A 111 6.44 -11.55 32.68
CA GLN A 111 6.57 -10.11 32.44
C GLN A 111 8.05 -9.69 32.51
N ASP A 112 8.34 -8.45 32.20
CA ASP A 112 9.71 -7.91 32.19
C ASP A 112 10.44 -8.20 33.51
N GLY A 113 11.62 -8.80 33.42
CA GLY A 113 12.51 -9.02 34.55
C GLY A 113 12.10 -10.12 35.54
N GLU A 114 10.99 -10.80 35.34
CA GLU A 114 10.59 -11.91 36.23
C GLU A 114 11.35 -13.20 35.90
N PRO A 115 11.96 -13.89 36.89
CA PRO A 115 12.63 -15.18 36.68
C PRO A 115 11.62 -16.28 36.34
N THR A 116 12.01 -17.24 35.52
CA THR A 116 11.23 -18.45 35.25
C THR A 116 11.58 -19.57 36.23
N THR A 117 10.63 -20.42 36.55
CA THR A 117 10.79 -21.44 37.60
C THR A 117 10.79 -22.88 37.08
N PHE A 118 10.81 -23.09 35.77
CA PHE A 118 10.77 -24.43 35.19
C PHE A 118 12.17 -24.97 34.92
N PRO A 119 12.66 -25.94 35.65
CA PRO A 119 14.02 -26.45 35.49
C PRO A 119 14.19 -27.38 34.28
N SER A 120 13.12 -27.97 33.76
CA SER A 120 13.16 -28.91 32.64
C SER A 120 11.81 -29.08 31.95
N VAL A 121 11.85 -29.55 30.71
CA VAL A 121 10.66 -29.91 29.91
C VAL A 121 10.57 -31.41 29.79
N PRO A 122 9.47 -32.05 30.22
CA PRO A 122 9.21 -33.44 29.89
C PRO A 122 8.93 -33.56 28.37
N THR A 123 9.49 -34.58 27.75
CA THR A 123 9.23 -34.84 26.32
C THR A 123 8.67 -36.27 26.14
N HIS A 124 7.75 -36.42 25.20
CA HIS A 124 7.21 -37.74 24.85
C HIS A 124 8.20 -38.61 24.03
N VAL A 125 9.29 -38.01 23.54
CA VAL A 125 10.28 -38.66 22.67
C VAL A 125 11.54 -39.12 23.39
N LYS A 126 11.88 -38.49 24.52
CA LYS A 126 13.08 -38.82 25.31
C LYS A 126 12.72 -39.46 26.64
N GLN A 127 13.54 -40.40 27.09
CA GLN A 127 13.39 -41.05 28.40
C GLN A 127 13.70 -40.11 29.61
N HIS A 128 14.45 -39.02 29.35
CA HIS A 128 14.82 -38.04 30.36
C HIS A 128 14.39 -36.64 29.96
N PRO A 129 13.94 -35.81 30.94
CA PRO A 129 13.60 -34.42 30.68
C PRO A 129 14.81 -33.60 30.19
N ILE A 130 14.56 -32.62 29.31
CA ILE A 130 15.62 -31.74 28.81
C ILE A 130 15.74 -30.52 29.75
N PRO A 131 16.94 -30.19 30.25
CA PRO A 131 17.16 -29.08 31.17
C PRO A 131 16.93 -27.74 30.45
N ILE A 132 16.39 -26.78 31.19
CA ILE A 132 16.18 -25.39 30.76
C ILE A 132 17.16 -24.49 31.53
N PHE A 133 17.79 -23.59 30.76
CA PHE A 133 18.65 -22.55 31.32
C PHE A 133 18.15 -21.19 30.89
N GLU A 134 18.07 -20.22 31.79
CA GLU A 134 17.74 -18.85 31.47
C GLU A 134 18.98 -18.06 31.10
N LEU A 135 18.88 -17.26 30.03
CA LEU A 135 19.95 -16.40 29.54
C LEU A 135 19.78 -14.95 30.01
N TYR A 136 18.53 -14.53 30.29
CA TYR A 136 18.25 -13.16 30.69
C TYR A 136 19.01 -12.75 31.94
N GLN A 137 19.54 -11.53 31.98
CA GLN A 137 20.37 -10.93 33.02
C GLN A 137 21.72 -11.63 33.26
N LYS A 138 22.12 -12.62 32.45
CA LYS A 138 23.44 -13.26 32.55
C LYS A 138 24.43 -12.59 31.56
N ARG A 139 25.69 -12.48 32.03
CA ARG A 139 26.79 -12.03 31.19
C ARG A 139 27.27 -13.16 30.27
N PRO A 140 27.94 -12.85 29.15
CA PRO A 140 28.45 -13.87 28.23
C PRO A 140 29.32 -14.93 28.87
N GLU A 141 30.13 -14.56 29.87
CA GLU A 141 31.01 -15.49 30.61
C GLU A 141 30.19 -16.53 31.42
N GLN A 142 29.08 -16.12 32.00
CA GLN A 142 28.15 -17.00 32.74
C GLN A 142 27.36 -17.89 31.78
N ILE A 143 26.99 -17.37 30.62
CA ILE A 143 26.26 -18.10 29.57
C ILE A 143 27.19 -19.19 28.97
N ALA A 144 28.46 -18.90 28.73
CA ALA A 144 29.42 -19.82 28.13
C ALA A 144 29.56 -21.15 28.94
N ILE A 145 29.48 -21.08 30.25
CA ILE A 145 29.54 -22.26 31.13
C ILE A 145 28.35 -23.20 30.88
N LEU A 146 27.19 -22.64 30.59
CA LEU A 146 25.95 -23.41 30.32
C LEU A 146 26.02 -24.24 29.06
N PHE A 147 26.93 -23.91 28.11
CA PHE A 147 27.07 -24.58 26.83
C PHE A 147 27.94 -25.84 26.84
N ALA A 148 28.46 -26.23 28.00
CA ALA A 148 29.42 -27.33 28.15
C ALA A 148 28.93 -28.67 27.57
N SER A 149 27.63 -28.98 27.70
CA SER A 149 27.05 -30.26 27.26
C SER A 149 26.71 -30.31 25.78
N THR A 150 26.86 -29.21 25.03
CA THR A 150 26.45 -29.07 23.63
C THR A 150 27.62 -29.15 22.65
N ASP A 151 27.38 -29.64 21.44
CA ASP A 151 28.31 -29.60 20.32
C ASP A 151 28.08 -28.40 19.41
N ILE A 152 26.84 -27.93 19.34
CA ILE A 152 26.39 -26.81 18.52
C ILE A 152 25.21 -26.09 19.18
N LEU A 153 25.14 -24.79 18.98
CA LEU A 153 24.06 -23.93 19.44
C LEU A 153 23.15 -23.58 18.27
N LEU A 154 21.86 -23.75 18.47
CA LEU A 154 20.83 -23.43 17.49
C LEU A 154 19.98 -22.29 18.03
N ILE A 155 19.80 -21.20 17.29
CA ILE A 155 19.02 -20.04 17.71
C ILE A 155 17.78 -19.95 16.82
N ASP A 156 16.60 -20.03 17.44
CA ASP A 156 15.28 -19.86 16.79
C ASP A 156 14.41 -18.89 17.58
N LEU A 157 14.54 -17.60 17.30
CA LEU A 157 13.87 -16.50 18.00
C LEU A 157 13.24 -15.52 16.99
N GLN A 158 12.02 -15.06 17.30
CA GLN A 158 11.35 -14.03 16.52
C GLN A 158 11.69 -12.64 17.04
N ASP A 159 12.59 -11.94 16.39
CA ASP A 159 12.82 -10.50 16.60
C ASP A 159 11.66 -9.65 16.03
N VAL A 160 11.50 -8.43 16.57
CA VAL A 160 10.39 -7.54 16.15
C VAL A 160 10.83 -6.33 15.32
N GLY A 161 12.10 -6.24 14.94
CA GLY A 161 12.61 -5.17 14.05
C GLY A 161 12.91 -3.84 14.75
N VAL A 162 12.89 -3.81 16.07
CA VAL A 162 13.11 -2.61 16.90
C VAL A 162 14.30 -2.81 17.81
N ARG A 163 15.27 -1.87 17.80
CA ARG A 163 16.55 -1.98 18.52
C ARG A 163 16.40 -2.31 20.00
N TYR A 164 15.45 -1.69 20.70
CA TYR A 164 15.28 -1.90 22.15
C TYR A 164 14.50 -3.17 22.50
N TYR A 165 14.16 -4.01 21.52
CA TYR A 165 13.67 -5.36 21.79
C TYR A 165 14.84 -6.30 22.08
N THR A 166 14.79 -6.98 23.22
CA THR A 166 15.98 -7.60 23.84
C THR A 166 16.53 -8.83 23.14
N TYR A 167 15.82 -9.40 22.16
CA TYR A 167 16.31 -10.61 21.48
C TYR A 167 17.54 -10.37 20.61
N ALA A 168 17.71 -9.16 20.06
CA ALA A 168 18.95 -8.78 19.41
C ALA A 168 20.13 -8.76 20.41
N SER A 169 19.90 -8.36 21.66
CA SER A 169 20.93 -8.39 22.70
C SER A 169 21.19 -9.80 23.23
N THR A 170 20.16 -10.62 23.38
CA THR A 170 20.32 -12.06 23.69
C THR A 170 21.17 -12.76 22.62
N LEU A 171 20.88 -12.53 21.33
CA LEU A 171 21.68 -13.02 20.22
C LEU A 171 23.16 -12.62 20.35
N ALA A 172 23.42 -11.32 20.60
CA ALA A 172 24.79 -10.81 20.77
C ALA A 172 25.51 -11.51 21.90
N TYR A 173 24.87 -11.65 23.06
CA TYR A 173 25.46 -12.33 24.23
C TYR A 173 25.70 -13.83 24.01
N VAL A 174 24.78 -14.49 23.27
CA VAL A 174 24.98 -15.90 22.89
C VAL A 174 26.17 -16.05 21.94
N LEU A 175 26.36 -15.14 20.96
CA LEU A 175 27.54 -15.17 20.08
C LEU A 175 28.83 -14.94 20.82
N GLU A 176 28.87 -13.98 21.76
CA GLU A 176 30.04 -13.77 22.63
C GLU A 176 30.33 -15.01 23.50
N ALA A 177 29.33 -15.59 24.15
CA ALA A 177 29.43 -16.77 24.96
C ALA A 177 29.87 -18.01 24.16
N ALA A 178 29.34 -18.17 22.94
CA ALA A 178 29.73 -19.25 22.05
C ALA A 178 31.19 -19.16 21.61
N LYS A 179 31.69 -17.93 21.36
CA LYS A 179 33.12 -17.71 21.13
C LYS A 179 33.97 -18.11 22.33
N LEU A 180 33.56 -17.73 23.54
CA LEU A 180 34.27 -18.10 24.78
C LEU A 180 34.29 -19.60 25.04
N ALA A 181 33.18 -20.29 24.72
CA ALA A 181 33.03 -21.74 24.88
C ALA A 181 33.53 -22.57 23.70
N ASP A 182 34.05 -21.92 22.64
CA ASP A 182 34.43 -22.53 21.35
C ASP A 182 33.31 -23.41 20.74
N LYS A 183 32.09 -22.89 20.73
CA LYS A 183 30.91 -23.60 20.20
C LYS A 183 30.46 -22.96 18.87
N PRO A 184 30.21 -23.77 17.82
CA PRO A 184 29.58 -23.29 16.62
C PRO A 184 28.13 -22.89 16.87
N VAL A 185 27.66 -21.86 16.16
CA VAL A 185 26.30 -21.33 16.26
C VAL A 185 25.63 -21.40 14.89
N MET A 186 24.38 -21.87 14.87
CA MET A 186 23.51 -21.78 13.72
C MET A 186 22.26 -20.96 14.06
N VAL A 187 22.03 -19.86 13.35
CA VAL A 187 20.81 -19.05 13.48
C VAL A 187 19.80 -19.52 12.43
N LEU A 188 18.61 -19.90 12.87
CA LEU A 188 17.46 -20.20 12.04
C LEU A 188 16.72 -18.87 11.79
N ASP A 189 16.87 -18.31 10.60
CA ASP A 189 16.41 -16.96 10.34
C ASP A 189 14.87 -16.86 10.23
N ARG A 190 14.31 -15.72 10.68
CA ARG A 190 12.88 -15.44 10.73
C ARG A 190 12.58 -14.08 10.11
N PRO A 191 11.36 -13.85 9.54
CA PRO A 191 10.98 -12.58 8.96
C PRO A 191 11.02 -11.45 10.00
N ASN A 192 11.49 -10.28 9.57
CA ASN A 192 11.27 -9.07 10.34
C ASN A 192 9.81 -8.62 10.13
N PRO A 193 8.97 -8.54 11.19
CA PRO A 193 7.54 -8.25 11.04
C PRO A 193 7.25 -6.82 10.57
N LEU A 194 8.22 -5.89 10.75
CA LEU A 194 8.14 -4.53 10.25
C LEU A 194 8.68 -4.40 8.81
N GLY A 195 8.99 -5.52 8.16
CA GLY A 195 9.63 -5.55 6.85
C GLY A 195 11.13 -5.23 6.90
N GLY A 196 11.79 -5.37 5.76
CA GLY A 196 13.25 -5.25 5.64
C GLY A 196 13.72 -4.01 4.88
N VAL A 197 12.85 -3.07 4.52
CA VAL A 197 13.17 -1.93 3.65
C VAL A 197 13.38 -0.65 4.44
N ARG A 198 12.42 -0.30 5.29
CA ARG A 198 12.37 1.02 5.92
C ARG A 198 13.19 1.08 7.20
N ILE A 199 14.16 1.99 7.24
CA ILE A 199 15.04 2.26 8.36
C ILE A 199 14.64 3.60 8.98
N GLU A 200 14.45 3.64 10.31
CA GLU A 200 13.94 4.84 10.98
C GLU A 200 14.62 5.07 12.33
N GLY A 201 14.62 6.33 12.74
CA GLY A 201 15.11 6.76 14.03
C GLY A 201 16.64 6.91 14.13
N PRO A 202 17.12 7.40 15.27
CA PRO A 202 18.55 7.62 15.49
C PRO A 202 19.32 6.32 15.67
N ILE A 203 20.59 6.33 15.29
CA ILE A 203 21.56 5.28 15.60
C ILE A 203 21.90 5.36 17.09
N LEU A 204 22.13 4.20 17.72
CA LEU A 204 22.61 4.12 19.10
C LEU A 204 23.98 4.76 19.24
N GLU A 205 24.10 5.77 20.09
CA GLU A 205 25.38 6.32 20.55
C GLU A 205 26.00 5.43 21.61
N GLU A 206 27.32 5.21 21.57
CA GLU A 206 28.05 4.28 22.43
C GLU A 206 27.78 4.47 23.92
N LYS A 207 27.68 5.71 24.38
CA LYS A 207 27.41 6.05 25.80
C LYS A 207 26.05 5.55 26.33
N TRP A 208 25.11 5.21 25.44
CA TRP A 208 23.79 4.69 25.78
C TRP A 208 23.68 3.17 25.55
N ASN A 209 24.84 2.50 25.36
CA ASN A 209 24.88 1.06 25.21
C ASN A 209 24.35 0.38 26.49
N SER A 210 23.46 -0.57 26.29
CA SER A 210 22.82 -1.32 27.38
C SER A 210 22.23 -2.63 26.85
N PHE A 211 21.60 -3.44 27.70
CA PHE A 211 20.93 -4.67 27.25
C PHE A 211 19.72 -4.40 26.34
N ILE A 212 19.11 -3.22 26.39
CA ILE A 212 18.06 -2.80 25.45
C ILE A 212 18.60 -2.11 24.18
N GLY A 213 19.91 -2.08 23.99
CA GLY A 213 20.55 -1.49 22.81
C GLY A 213 22.03 -1.76 22.83
N ILE A 214 22.45 -2.92 22.30
CA ILE A 214 23.85 -3.37 22.31
C ILE A 214 24.57 -3.07 20.99
N MET A 215 23.84 -2.82 19.92
CA MET A 215 24.39 -2.62 18.60
C MET A 215 24.22 -1.16 18.16
N PRO A 216 25.21 -0.55 17.45
CA PRO A 216 25.08 0.79 16.88
C PRO A 216 24.20 0.77 15.64
N ILE A 217 22.92 0.43 15.82
CA ILE A 217 21.90 0.33 14.77
C ILE A 217 20.78 1.35 15.02
N PRO A 218 20.01 1.72 14.00
CA PRO A 218 18.85 2.60 14.13
C PRO A 218 17.76 1.98 15.00
N LEU A 219 16.84 2.80 15.45
CA LEU A 219 15.69 2.40 16.27
C LEU A 219 14.87 1.32 15.54
N ARG A 220 14.51 1.55 14.28
CA ARG A 220 13.95 0.53 13.36
C ARG A 220 15.02 0.15 12.35
N HIS A 221 15.58 -1.04 12.45
CA HIS A 221 16.81 -1.42 11.76
C HIS A 221 16.59 -2.14 10.41
N ALA A 222 15.40 -2.65 10.14
CA ALA A 222 15.03 -3.33 8.89
C ALA A 222 15.96 -4.53 8.53
N MET A 223 16.46 -5.26 9.53
CA MET A 223 17.26 -6.48 9.39
C MET A 223 16.52 -7.66 10.01
N THR A 224 16.78 -8.88 9.49
CA THR A 224 16.35 -10.11 10.15
C THR A 224 17.31 -10.46 11.30
N ILE A 225 16.90 -11.38 12.19
CA ILE A 225 17.77 -11.81 13.30
C ILE A 225 19.05 -12.47 12.78
N GLY A 226 19.00 -13.19 11.67
CA GLY A 226 20.18 -13.76 11.02
C GLY A 226 21.12 -12.70 10.44
N GLU A 227 20.56 -11.63 9.87
CA GLU A 227 21.36 -10.49 9.37
C GLU A 227 21.99 -9.70 10.52
N LEU A 228 21.27 -9.53 11.65
CA LEU A 228 21.84 -8.93 12.87
C LEU A 228 22.97 -9.79 13.43
N ALA A 229 22.84 -11.11 13.41
CA ALA A 229 23.90 -12.03 13.83
C ALA A 229 25.18 -11.83 13.01
N LEU A 230 25.06 -11.76 11.68
CA LEU A 230 26.21 -11.50 10.80
C LEU A 230 26.82 -10.13 11.06
N PHE A 231 26.00 -9.10 11.15
CA PHE A 231 26.45 -7.73 11.42
C PHE A 231 27.22 -7.67 12.76
N TYR A 232 26.69 -8.22 13.83
CA TYR A 232 27.33 -8.23 15.13
C TYR A 232 28.65 -9.00 15.12
N ASN A 233 28.63 -10.19 14.51
CA ASN A 233 29.80 -11.08 14.45
C ASN A 233 30.94 -10.49 13.63
N GLU A 234 30.64 -9.75 12.57
CA GLU A 234 31.66 -9.23 11.64
C GLU A 234 32.18 -7.83 12.02
N GLU A 235 31.28 -6.91 12.47
CA GLU A 235 31.62 -5.51 12.69
C GLU A 235 31.95 -5.20 14.19
N ILE A 236 31.40 -5.98 15.14
CA ILE A 236 31.51 -5.63 16.57
C ILE A 236 32.40 -6.60 17.34
N MET A 237 32.19 -7.90 17.20
CA MET A 237 32.91 -8.92 17.96
C MET A 237 34.44 -8.88 17.82
N PRO A 238 35.03 -8.60 16.63
CA PRO A 238 36.49 -8.55 16.52
C PRO A 238 37.15 -7.56 17.48
N ASN A 239 36.53 -6.39 17.63
CA ASN A 239 37.02 -5.34 18.55
C ASN A 239 36.69 -5.62 20.01
N LYS A 240 35.54 -6.25 20.28
CA LYS A 240 35.04 -6.48 21.64
C LYS A 240 35.59 -7.75 22.27
N ARG A 241 35.82 -8.82 21.49
CA ARG A 241 36.20 -10.16 21.96
C ARG A 241 37.48 -10.73 21.31
N GLY A 242 38.20 -9.92 20.53
CA GLY A 242 39.43 -10.34 19.86
C GLY A 242 39.21 -11.40 18.78
N GLY A 243 38.02 -11.47 18.20
CA GLY A 243 37.69 -12.42 17.12
C GLY A 243 36.19 -12.71 17.01
N LYS A 244 35.85 -13.60 16.08
CA LYS A 244 34.46 -13.92 15.69
C LYS A 244 34.02 -15.27 16.26
N ALA A 245 32.71 -15.47 16.43
CA ALA A 245 32.13 -16.77 16.66
C ALA A 245 32.08 -17.57 15.34
N ASN A 246 32.10 -18.91 15.44
CA ASN A 246 31.86 -19.79 14.30
C ASN A 246 30.37 -19.81 13.98
N LEU A 247 29.90 -18.83 13.19
CA LEU A 247 28.51 -18.54 12.91
C LEU A 247 28.08 -19.00 11.52
N ARG A 248 26.96 -19.68 11.46
CA ARG A 248 26.21 -19.98 10.24
C ARG A 248 24.77 -19.49 10.36
N VAL A 249 24.24 -18.88 9.30
CA VAL A 249 22.81 -18.51 9.24
C VAL A 249 22.11 -19.39 8.22
N LEU A 250 21.06 -20.07 8.65
CA LEU A 250 20.18 -20.82 7.76
C LEU A 250 19.05 -19.91 7.28
N ARG A 251 19.10 -19.59 6.00
CA ARG A 251 18.19 -18.59 5.38
C ARG A 251 16.77 -19.13 5.24
N MET A 252 15.81 -18.22 5.35
CA MET A 252 14.43 -18.43 4.93
C MET A 252 14.32 -18.71 3.42
N GLN A 253 13.25 -19.37 3.01
CA GLN A 253 12.87 -19.47 1.60
C GLN A 253 11.57 -18.70 1.35
N GLY A 254 11.51 -17.98 0.23
CA GLY A 254 10.32 -17.25 -0.20
C GLY A 254 10.13 -15.86 0.43
N TRP A 255 10.86 -15.49 1.48
CA TRP A 255 10.77 -14.16 2.08
C TRP A 255 11.47 -13.10 1.22
N LYS A 256 10.78 -11.96 1.10
CA LYS A 256 11.30 -10.74 0.46
C LYS A 256 11.23 -9.58 1.43
N ARG A 257 12.16 -8.65 1.33
CA ARG A 257 12.28 -7.52 2.27
C ARG A 257 11.05 -6.61 2.32
N GLU A 258 10.35 -6.49 1.19
CA GLU A 258 9.15 -5.67 1.03
C GLU A 258 7.89 -6.30 1.63
N MET A 259 7.94 -7.57 2.03
CA MET A 259 6.78 -8.27 2.59
C MET A 259 6.39 -7.69 3.95
N THR A 260 5.10 -7.44 4.13
CA THR A 260 4.50 -7.33 5.47
C THR A 260 4.33 -8.72 6.07
N TRP A 261 4.07 -8.80 7.38
CA TRP A 261 3.89 -10.10 8.06
C TRP A 261 2.81 -10.96 7.40
N GLU A 262 1.67 -10.35 7.05
CA GLU A 262 0.53 -11.05 6.43
C GLU A 262 0.88 -11.65 5.07
N GLN A 263 1.80 -11.02 4.34
CA GLN A 263 2.25 -11.51 3.03
C GLN A 263 3.20 -12.72 3.14
N THR A 264 3.73 -12.98 4.33
CA THR A 264 4.54 -14.18 4.57
C THR A 264 3.70 -15.46 4.64
N GLY A 265 2.41 -15.33 4.94
CA GLY A 265 1.52 -16.46 5.21
C GLY A 265 1.77 -17.15 6.55
N LEU A 266 2.70 -16.65 7.38
CA LEU A 266 2.96 -17.15 8.72
C LEU A 266 1.96 -16.57 9.73
N LEU A 267 1.55 -17.37 10.68
CA LEU A 267 0.71 -16.92 11.80
C LEU A 267 1.56 -16.19 12.83
N TRP A 268 0.98 -15.16 13.46
CA TRP A 268 1.67 -14.43 14.51
C TRP A 268 1.64 -15.22 15.83
N VAL A 269 2.81 -15.55 16.33
CA VAL A 269 2.99 -16.02 17.70
C VAL A 269 3.63 -14.89 18.49
N ALA A 270 2.94 -14.40 19.50
CA ALA A 270 3.35 -13.25 20.30
C ALA A 270 4.75 -13.47 20.92
N PRO A 271 5.78 -12.68 20.58
CA PRO A 271 7.12 -12.89 21.10
C PRO A 271 7.28 -12.39 22.54
N SER A 272 6.32 -11.60 23.01
CA SER A 272 6.21 -11.09 24.37
C SER A 272 4.73 -11.03 24.77
N PRO A 273 4.38 -11.18 26.07
CA PRO A 273 3.01 -10.98 26.54
C PRO A 273 2.41 -9.61 26.15
N ASN A 274 3.27 -8.61 25.93
CA ASN A 274 2.88 -7.26 25.56
C ASN A 274 2.93 -6.98 24.06
N LEU A 275 3.15 -7.99 23.21
CA LEU A 275 3.08 -7.88 21.75
C LEU A 275 2.11 -8.91 21.17
N PRO A 276 0.81 -8.86 21.55
CA PRO A 276 -0.16 -9.90 21.20
C PRO A 276 -0.52 -9.91 19.72
N THR A 277 -0.36 -8.79 19.01
CA THR A 277 -0.70 -8.63 17.59
C THR A 277 0.47 -8.10 16.78
N VAL A 278 0.40 -8.26 15.47
CA VAL A 278 1.36 -7.62 14.55
C VAL A 278 1.24 -6.09 14.64
N ASP A 279 0.03 -5.56 14.85
CA ASP A 279 -0.19 -4.11 14.98
C ASP A 279 0.48 -3.54 16.24
N SER A 280 0.43 -4.28 17.37
CA SER A 280 1.16 -3.88 18.58
C SER A 280 2.68 -3.84 18.33
N ALA A 281 3.25 -4.77 17.53
CA ALA A 281 4.66 -4.74 17.16
C ALA A 281 5.00 -3.54 16.25
N TRP A 282 4.12 -3.16 15.31
CA TRP A 282 4.30 -1.96 14.49
C TRP A 282 4.29 -0.69 15.33
N LEU A 283 3.33 -0.58 16.25
CA LEU A 283 3.21 0.58 17.13
C LEU A 283 4.29 0.61 18.21
N TYR A 284 4.80 -0.54 18.66
CA TYR A 284 5.91 -0.62 19.59
C TYR A 284 7.10 0.24 19.14
N ALA A 285 7.43 0.24 17.86
CA ALA A 285 8.50 1.07 17.30
C ALA A 285 8.35 2.60 17.56
N ALA A 286 7.11 3.06 17.79
CA ALA A 286 6.80 4.45 18.12
C ALA A 286 6.51 4.64 19.61
N THR A 287 5.58 3.86 20.14
CA THR A 287 4.99 4.06 21.47
C THR A 287 5.78 3.39 22.59
N GLY A 288 6.70 2.48 22.26
CA GLY A 288 7.66 1.95 23.21
C GLY A 288 8.49 3.05 23.87
N LEU A 289 8.77 4.15 23.17
CA LEU A 289 9.48 5.32 23.73
C LEU A 289 8.78 5.93 24.95
N LEU A 290 7.46 5.70 25.11
CA LEU A 290 6.71 6.18 26.28
C LEU A 290 7.12 5.49 27.59
N GLU A 291 7.83 4.36 27.52
CA GLU A 291 8.40 3.75 28.71
C GLU A 291 9.35 4.70 29.44
N GLY A 292 10.00 5.61 28.71
CA GLY A 292 10.83 6.66 29.26
C GLY A 292 10.08 7.84 29.90
N THR A 293 8.77 7.75 30.03
CA THR A 293 7.90 8.81 30.56
C THR A 293 6.94 8.31 31.64
N ASN A 294 6.13 9.22 32.19
CA ASN A 294 5.00 8.87 33.06
C ASN A 294 3.71 8.55 32.29
N LEU A 295 3.75 8.41 30.96
CA LEU A 295 2.59 8.00 30.19
C LEU A 295 2.47 6.48 30.21
N SER A 296 1.25 5.96 30.26
CA SER A 296 0.99 4.54 29.99
C SER A 296 1.10 4.26 28.49
N GLU A 297 1.88 3.25 28.16
CA GLU A 297 2.00 2.67 26.82
C GLU A 297 1.03 1.50 26.61
N GLY A 298 0.00 1.40 27.46
CA GLY A 298 -1.05 0.37 27.37
C GLY A 298 -0.69 -1.00 27.97
N ARG A 299 0.49 -1.18 28.55
CA ARG A 299 0.81 -2.40 29.32
C ARG A 299 -0.19 -2.59 30.45
N GLY A 300 -0.59 -3.84 30.70
CA GLY A 300 -1.65 -4.16 31.66
C GLY A 300 -3.06 -4.00 31.09
N THR A 301 -3.22 -3.63 29.84
CA THR A 301 -4.51 -3.59 29.11
C THR A 301 -4.55 -4.69 28.03
N THR A 302 -5.67 -4.81 27.35
CA THR A 302 -5.82 -5.74 26.22
C THR A 302 -5.13 -5.25 24.93
N HIS A 303 -4.64 -4.00 24.87
CA HIS A 303 -4.04 -3.38 23.70
C HIS A 303 -2.72 -2.66 24.06
N PRO A 304 -1.69 -3.38 24.51
CA PRO A 304 -0.41 -2.78 24.83
C PRO A 304 0.21 -2.18 23.56
N PHE A 305 0.81 -1.00 23.73
CA PHE A 305 1.39 -0.15 22.69
C PHE A 305 0.41 0.46 21.68
N GLU A 306 -0.84 -0.02 21.65
CA GLU A 306 -1.91 0.56 20.84
C GLU A 306 -2.70 1.62 21.64
N TRP A 307 -2.87 1.45 22.94
CA TRP A 307 -3.56 2.37 23.86
C TRP A 307 -2.55 3.19 24.66
N ILE A 308 -2.66 4.51 24.52
CA ILE A 308 -1.76 5.48 25.14
C ILE A 308 -2.56 6.43 26.00
N GLY A 309 -2.13 6.66 27.25
CA GLY A 309 -2.88 7.56 28.11
C GLY A 309 -2.24 7.85 29.46
N ALA A 310 -2.93 8.72 30.22
CA ALA A 310 -2.64 9.02 31.60
C ALA A 310 -3.89 9.61 32.27
N PRO A 311 -3.96 9.64 33.62
CA PRO A 311 -5.13 10.22 34.33
C PRO A 311 -5.38 11.70 34.05
N PHE A 312 -4.34 12.46 33.70
CA PHE A 312 -4.40 13.91 33.45
C PHE A 312 -4.72 14.28 31.99
N ILE A 313 -4.89 13.31 31.10
CA ILE A 313 -5.16 13.53 29.67
C ILE A 313 -6.65 13.74 29.43
N ASP A 314 -7.00 14.74 28.62
CA ASP A 314 -8.29 14.87 27.98
C ASP A 314 -8.24 14.09 26.65
N ALA A 315 -8.92 12.97 26.58
CA ALA A 315 -8.90 12.04 25.44
C ALA A 315 -9.38 12.71 24.15
N HIS A 316 -10.46 13.52 24.24
CA HIS A 316 -11.02 14.22 23.08
C HIS A 316 -10.02 15.21 22.48
N ARG A 317 -9.45 16.04 23.32
CA ARG A 317 -8.47 17.05 22.88
C ARG A 317 -7.21 16.43 22.30
N LEU A 318 -6.69 15.38 22.95
CA LEU A 318 -5.53 14.66 22.44
C LEU A 318 -5.80 14.06 21.06
N ARG A 319 -6.97 13.45 20.85
CA ARG A 319 -7.38 12.91 19.56
C ARG A 319 -7.40 14.02 18.48
N VAL A 320 -8.06 15.14 18.77
CA VAL A 320 -8.16 16.28 17.82
C VAL A 320 -6.78 16.82 17.43
N ASP A 321 -5.89 16.99 18.42
CA ASP A 321 -4.54 17.49 18.18
C ASP A 321 -3.72 16.52 17.28
N LEU A 322 -3.84 15.19 17.53
CA LEU A 322 -3.14 14.18 16.76
C LEU A 322 -3.71 14.01 15.35
N GLU A 323 -5.03 14.09 15.17
CA GLU A 323 -5.65 14.12 13.84
C GLU A 323 -5.19 15.35 13.05
N GLY A 324 -5.09 16.51 13.70
CA GLY A 324 -4.57 17.74 13.11
C GLY A 324 -3.11 17.65 12.64
N ALA A 325 -2.33 16.72 13.20
CA ALA A 325 -0.96 16.47 12.79
C ALA A 325 -0.84 15.68 11.47
N ASN A 326 -1.93 15.10 10.96
CA ASN A 326 -2.00 14.34 9.70
C ASN A 326 -0.91 13.27 9.57
N LEU A 327 -0.78 12.42 10.60
CA LEU A 327 0.20 11.34 10.63
C LEU A 327 -0.07 10.32 9.51
N PRO A 328 0.93 9.98 8.67
CA PRO A 328 0.71 9.11 7.53
C PRO A 328 0.45 7.67 7.98
N GLY A 329 -0.56 7.02 7.38
CA GLY A 329 -0.89 5.62 7.63
C GLY A 329 -1.41 5.30 9.02
N VAL A 330 -1.99 6.30 9.73
CA VAL A 330 -2.51 6.19 11.10
C VAL A 330 -3.95 6.64 11.16
N ALA A 331 -4.77 5.93 11.94
CA ALA A 331 -6.08 6.40 12.42
C ALA A 331 -6.09 6.40 13.95
N ILE A 332 -6.84 7.33 14.54
CA ILE A 332 -6.81 7.57 15.98
C ILE A 332 -8.24 7.69 16.49
N ARG A 333 -8.53 7.05 17.64
CA ARG A 333 -9.78 7.25 18.36
C ARG A 333 -9.55 7.55 19.83
N GLU A 334 -10.51 8.14 20.48
CA GLU A 334 -10.54 8.27 21.93
C GLU A 334 -10.57 6.90 22.59
N ALA A 335 -9.85 6.75 23.70
CA ALA A 335 -9.81 5.53 24.48
C ALA A 335 -9.75 5.84 25.99
N HIS A 336 -10.44 5.01 26.77
CA HIS A 336 -10.38 5.00 28.21
C HIS A 336 -10.06 3.58 28.64
N MET A 337 -9.15 3.41 29.60
CA MET A 337 -8.64 2.11 29.99
C MET A 337 -8.28 2.07 31.48
N GLU A 338 -8.24 0.88 32.04
CA GLU A 338 -7.78 0.62 33.40
C GLU A 338 -6.72 -0.47 33.35
N PRO A 339 -5.42 -0.14 33.51
CA PRO A 339 -4.36 -1.14 33.50
C PRO A 339 -4.42 -2.07 34.71
N MET A 340 -4.30 -3.36 34.48
CA MET A 340 -4.27 -4.37 35.55
C MET A 340 -2.90 -4.49 36.22
N TYR A 341 -1.85 -4.00 35.57
CA TYR A 341 -0.47 -3.91 36.11
C TYR A 341 0.30 -2.77 35.42
N GLY A 342 1.51 -2.49 35.91
CA GLY A 342 2.36 -1.43 35.37
C GLY A 342 1.93 -0.03 35.81
N LYS A 343 2.15 0.96 34.97
CA LYS A 343 1.79 2.36 35.23
C LYS A 343 0.29 2.51 35.40
N TYR A 344 -0.12 3.23 36.44
CA TYR A 344 -1.54 3.52 36.75
C TYR A 344 -2.40 2.28 36.99
N LYS A 345 -1.83 1.17 37.51
CA LYS A 345 -2.57 -0.01 37.88
C LYS A 345 -3.83 0.31 38.70
N GLY A 346 -5.02 -0.18 38.24
CA GLY A 346 -6.30 -0.02 38.92
C GLY A 346 -6.84 1.42 38.89
N GLN A 347 -6.32 2.30 38.05
CA GLN A 347 -6.81 3.65 37.81
C GLN A 347 -7.35 3.76 36.40
N THR A 348 -8.49 4.43 36.25
CA THR A 348 -8.98 4.80 34.92
C THR A 348 -8.06 5.86 34.33
N ILE A 349 -7.49 5.60 33.18
CA ILE A 349 -6.69 6.54 32.41
C ILE A 349 -7.39 6.89 31.11
N HIS A 350 -7.15 8.09 30.61
CA HIS A 350 -7.76 8.63 29.40
C HIS A 350 -6.71 8.87 28.35
N GLY A 351 -7.06 8.72 27.08
CA GLY A 351 -6.11 8.91 26.01
C GLY A 351 -6.64 8.48 24.66
N VAL A 352 -5.80 7.82 23.87
CA VAL A 352 -6.13 7.42 22.51
C VAL A 352 -5.73 5.97 22.22
N GLN A 353 -6.47 5.36 21.28
CA GLN A 353 -6.01 4.18 20.56
C GLN A 353 -5.54 4.58 19.17
N ILE A 354 -4.39 4.04 18.77
CA ILE A 354 -3.75 4.27 17.49
C ILE A 354 -3.87 3.00 16.66
N TYR A 355 -4.24 3.14 15.38
CA TYR A 355 -4.32 2.06 14.41
C TYR A 355 -3.36 2.33 13.26
N VAL A 356 -2.61 1.33 12.82
CA VAL A 356 -1.83 1.40 11.60
C VAL A 356 -2.72 0.98 10.43
N THR A 357 -3.16 1.94 9.63
CA THR A 357 -4.08 1.73 8.50
C THR A 357 -3.36 1.50 7.16
N ASP A 358 -2.14 2.00 7.04
CA ASP A 358 -1.26 1.77 5.89
C ASP A 358 0.18 1.61 6.35
N ARG A 359 0.67 0.37 6.34
CA ARG A 359 2.03 0.02 6.79
C ARG A 359 3.12 0.58 5.90
N THR A 360 2.82 0.89 4.65
CA THR A 360 3.80 1.46 3.71
C THR A 360 3.98 2.96 3.91
N ALA A 361 2.92 3.65 4.31
CA ALA A 361 2.95 5.07 4.63
C ALA A 361 3.39 5.35 6.07
N TYR A 362 3.16 4.41 7.01
CA TYR A 362 3.41 4.58 8.43
C TYR A 362 4.86 4.93 8.74
N ASP A 363 5.07 6.01 9.50
CA ASP A 363 6.37 6.47 10.00
C ASP A 363 6.38 6.39 11.52
N SER A 364 7.07 5.39 12.08
CA SER A 364 7.10 5.14 13.52
C SER A 364 7.80 6.27 14.29
N THR A 365 8.88 6.79 13.74
CA THR A 365 9.65 7.88 14.36
C THR A 365 8.84 9.16 14.42
N LEU A 366 8.19 9.52 13.30
CA LEU A 366 7.33 10.71 13.25
C LEU A 366 6.14 10.56 14.21
N THR A 367 5.52 9.39 14.25
CA THR A 367 4.37 9.12 15.13
C THR A 367 4.75 9.24 16.60
N GLY A 368 5.83 8.57 17.03
CA GLY A 368 6.30 8.60 18.43
C GLY A 368 6.71 10.00 18.88
N LEU A 369 7.46 10.73 18.05
CA LEU A 369 7.87 12.10 18.34
C LEU A 369 6.69 13.06 18.41
N THR A 370 5.76 13.00 17.46
CA THR A 370 4.58 13.85 17.42
C THR A 370 3.71 13.62 18.64
N LEU A 371 3.53 12.36 19.04
CA LEU A 371 2.77 12.00 20.24
C LEU A 371 3.41 12.59 21.51
N LEU A 372 4.70 12.36 21.73
CA LEU A 372 5.44 12.92 22.87
C LEU A 372 5.36 14.44 22.90
N HIS A 373 5.57 15.06 21.76
CA HIS A 373 5.56 16.50 21.59
C HIS A 373 4.19 17.12 21.92
N ILE A 374 3.11 16.59 21.36
CA ILE A 374 1.75 17.09 21.60
C ILE A 374 1.39 16.96 23.07
N ILE A 375 1.68 15.81 23.70
CA ILE A 375 1.36 15.59 25.12
C ILE A 375 2.22 16.50 26.01
N ARG A 376 3.52 16.62 25.74
CA ARG A 376 4.43 17.49 26.49
C ARG A 376 3.99 18.96 26.43
N LYS A 377 3.58 19.43 25.25
CA LYS A 377 3.06 20.78 25.05
C LYS A 377 1.72 21.02 25.75
N ARG A 378 0.82 20.06 25.64
CA ARG A 378 -0.54 20.18 26.17
C ARG A 378 -0.59 20.11 27.70
N TYR A 379 0.28 19.28 28.29
CA TYR A 379 0.29 18.99 29.72
C TYR A 379 1.66 19.23 30.38
N PRO A 380 2.24 20.46 30.25
CA PRO A 380 3.61 20.74 30.70
C PRO A 380 3.79 20.57 32.21
N GLN A 381 2.70 20.75 32.99
CA GLN A 381 2.73 20.61 34.44
C GLN A 381 2.60 19.16 34.93
N HIS A 382 2.16 18.23 34.08
CA HIS A 382 1.87 16.86 34.44
C HIS A 382 2.79 15.86 33.75
N PHE A 383 3.19 16.11 32.52
CA PHE A 383 4.15 15.26 31.80
C PHE A 383 5.50 15.26 32.49
N ARG A 384 6.07 14.05 32.68
CA ARG A 384 7.42 13.86 33.24
C ARG A 384 8.19 12.82 32.45
N TRP A 385 9.46 13.09 32.22
CA TRP A 385 10.42 12.05 31.88
C TRP A 385 10.73 11.22 33.11
N ARG A 386 11.11 9.95 32.93
CA ARG A 386 11.66 9.16 34.00
C ARG A 386 13.00 9.74 34.48
N GLU A 387 13.20 9.81 35.79
CA GLU A 387 14.38 10.43 36.42
C GLU A 387 15.68 9.70 36.13
N ASP A 388 15.61 8.36 35.85
CA ASP A 388 16.76 7.53 35.51
C ASP A 388 17.28 7.73 34.07
N GLY A 389 16.69 8.64 33.30
CA GLY A 389 17.06 8.92 31.92
C GLY A 389 16.77 7.78 30.96
N TRP A 390 15.83 6.89 31.29
CA TRP A 390 15.48 5.71 30.50
C TRP A 390 15.20 6.02 29.02
N ILE A 391 14.65 7.19 28.73
CA ILE A 391 14.39 7.65 27.36
C ILE A 391 15.66 7.71 26.50
N HIS A 392 16.83 7.98 27.06
CA HIS A 392 18.08 8.04 26.32
C HIS A 392 18.54 6.65 25.90
N TYR A 393 18.34 5.65 26.75
CA TYR A 393 18.62 4.23 26.43
C TYR A 393 17.64 3.72 25.34
N MET A 394 16.35 4.05 25.49
CA MET A 394 15.32 3.70 24.48
C MET A 394 15.60 4.34 23.13
N ALA A 395 15.81 5.64 23.11
CA ALA A 395 16.10 6.40 21.88
C ALA A 395 17.51 6.13 21.34
N GLY A 396 18.46 5.73 22.20
CA GLY A 396 19.88 5.58 21.87
C GLY A 396 20.62 6.91 21.70
N THR A 397 20.00 8.01 22.10
CA THR A 397 20.54 9.37 22.00
C THR A 397 19.82 10.31 22.95
N ARG A 398 20.46 11.40 23.33
CA ARG A 398 19.85 12.48 24.10
C ARG A 398 19.02 13.42 23.22
N SER A 399 19.35 13.52 21.94
CA SER A 399 18.74 14.48 21.02
C SER A 399 17.21 14.35 20.89
N LEU A 400 16.63 13.15 21.16
CA LEU A 400 15.18 12.96 21.16
C LEU A 400 14.50 13.75 22.29
N GLN A 401 14.99 13.64 23.51
CA GLN A 401 14.43 14.39 24.63
C GLN A 401 14.61 15.90 24.41
N GLU A 402 15.78 16.34 23.99
CA GLU A 402 16.07 17.74 23.69
C GLU A 402 15.11 18.30 22.63
N ALA A 403 14.80 17.52 21.60
CA ALA A 403 13.85 17.92 20.59
C ALA A 403 12.42 18.08 21.11
N VAL A 404 12.01 17.22 22.04
CA VAL A 404 10.69 17.31 22.65
C VAL A 404 10.60 18.46 23.66
N ASP A 405 11.69 18.78 24.38
CA ASP A 405 11.71 19.77 25.45
C ASP A 405 11.96 21.20 24.95
N HIS A 406 12.85 21.43 23.98
CA HIS A 406 13.40 22.76 23.65
C HIS A 406 12.82 23.41 22.39
N HIS A 407 11.98 22.76 21.62
CA HIS A 407 11.41 23.42 20.46
C HIS A 407 10.19 24.25 20.80
N ASP A 408 10.30 25.55 20.53
CA ASP A 408 9.20 26.51 20.57
C ASP A 408 8.09 26.01 19.61
N LEU A 409 7.04 25.55 20.23
CA LEU A 409 5.98 24.76 19.63
C LEU A 409 4.87 25.63 19.05
N THR A 410 5.11 26.94 18.93
CA THR A 410 4.16 27.87 18.33
C THR A 410 4.11 27.78 16.83
N SER A 411 5.11 27.14 16.20
CA SER A 411 5.19 27.05 14.75
C SER A 411 5.54 25.63 14.27
N ASN A 412 4.52 24.86 13.94
CA ASN A 412 4.55 23.75 12.99
C ASN A 412 5.49 22.55 13.26
N THR A 413 4.99 21.33 12.99
CA THR A 413 5.69 20.05 12.78
C THR A 413 6.97 20.13 11.91
N ARG A 414 7.29 21.26 11.31
CA ARG A 414 8.51 21.50 10.50
C ARG A 414 9.80 21.18 11.24
N ASN A 415 9.90 21.50 12.53
CA ASN A 415 11.13 21.28 13.29
C ASN A 415 11.34 19.79 13.59
N LEU A 416 10.28 19.04 13.91
CA LEU A 416 10.35 17.59 14.06
C LEU A 416 10.73 16.91 12.73
N GLN A 417 10.14 17.36 11.63
CA GLN A 417 10.50 16.87 10.30
C GLN A 417 11.95 17.18 9.93
N GLN A 418 12.47 18.36 10.31
CA GLN A 418 13.87 18.70 10.09
C GLN A 418 14.80 17.79 10.89
N MET A 419 14.49 17.50 12.16
CA MET A 419 15.27 16.59 12.99
C MET A 419 15.25 15.16 12.45
N ILE A 420 14.08 14.67 12.05
CA ILE A 420 13.95 13.36 11.40
C ILE A 420 14.78 13.32 10.11
N ARG A 421 14.83 14.42 9.36
CA ARG A 421 15.65 14.54 8.16
C ARG A 421 17.14 14.44 8.50
N THR A 422 17.59 15.15 9.54
CA THR A 422 18.98 15.05 10.05
C THR A 422 19.33 13.63 10.47
N TRP A 423 18.45 12.93 11.18
CA TRP A 423 18.66 11.53 11.53
C TRP A 423 18.72 10.63 10.29
N ARG A 424 17.84 10.85 9.29
CA ARG A 424 17.89 10.09 8.02
C ARG A 424 19.20 10.28 7.25
N GLU A 425 19.75 11.51 7.27
CA GLU A 425 21.07 11.79 6.69
C GLU A 425 22.17 11.05 7.46
N ALA A 426 22.10 11.02 8.78
CA ALA A 426 23.04 10.32 9.64
C ALA A 426 22.98 8.78 9.49
N LEU A 427 21.93 8.22 8.91
CA LEU A 427 21.81 6.77 8.65
C LEU A 427 22.69 6.28 7.50
N GLN A 428 23.20 7.13 6.63
CA GLN A 428 23.92 6.73 5.41
C GLN A 428 25.13 5.79 5.66
N PRO A 429 25.99 6.01 6.68
CA PRO A 429 27.06 5.06 7.01
C PRO A 429 26.52 3.67 7.37
N PHE A 430 25.48 3.61 8.21
CA PHE A 430 24.84 2.35 8.60
C PHE A 430 24.24 1.62 7.39
N VAL A 431 23.50 2.33 6.53
CA VAL A 431 22.90 1.77 5.31
C VAL A 431 23.99 1.10 4.45
N LYS A 432 25.14 1.76 4.29
CA LYS A 432 26.27 1.21 3.51
C LYS A 432 26.87 -0.04 4.15
N VAL A 433 27.06 -0.05 5.46
CA VAL A 433 27.62 -1.21 6.18
C VAL A 433 26.62 -2.36 6.20
N ARG A 434 25.34 -2.06 6.51
CA ARG A 434 24.23 -3.04 6.54
C ARG A 434 24.14 -3.85 5.25
N GLN A 435 24.34 -3.22 4.08
CA GLN A 435 24.24 -3.88 2.76
C GLN A 435 25.16 -5.10 2.62
N LYS A 436 26.28 -5.17 3.34
CA LYS A 436 27.21 -6.30 3.32
C LYS A 436 26.59 -7.57 3.95
N TYR A 437 25.65 -7.40 4.86
CA TYR A 437 25.08 -8.47 5.71
C TYR A 437 23.66 -8.88 5.31
N LEU A 438 23.09 -8.23 4.28
CA LEU A 438 21.76 -8.57 3.81
C LEU A 438 21.77 -9.94 3.11
N LEU A 439 21.01 -10.87 3.66
CA LEU A 439 20.86 -12.23 3.16
C LEU A 439 19.79 -12.34 2.06
N TYR A 440 18.85 -11.44 2.08
CA TYR A 440 17.74 -11.35 1.15
C TYR A 440 17.91 -10.08 0.34
N ARG A 441 17.81 -10.19 -0.96
CA ARG A 441 18.06 -9.05 -1.85
C ARG A 441 17.06 -7.93 -1.55
N GLU A 442 17.59 -6.76 -1.21
CA GLU A 442 16.88 -5.53 -1.51
C GLU A 442 16.85 -5.41 -3.03
N SER A 443 15.75 -4.92 -3.57
CA SER A 443 15.76 -4.33 -4.90
C SER A 443 16.74 -3.15 -4.82
N GLY A 444 18.02 -3.41 -5.06
CA GLY A 444 19.10 -2.48 -4.74
C GLY A 444 19.04 -1.19 -5.56
N PRO A 445 19.67 -0.08 -5.12
CA PRO A 445 19.68 1.19 -5.83
C PRO A 445 20.25 1.12 -7.27
N GLY A 446 21.02 0.06 -7.63
CA GLY A 446 21.41 -0.24 -9.00
C GLY A 446 20.38 -1.04 -9.81
N LYS A 447 19.31 -1.56 -9.17
CA LYS A 447 18.27 -2.39 -9.74
C LYS A 447 16.85 -1.93 -9.38
N ARG A 448 16.64 -0.72 -8.84
CA ARG A 448 15.31 -0.18 -8.51
C ARG A 448 14.38 -0.26 -9.72
N GLY A 449 14.86 0.06 -10.91
CA GLY A 449 14.09 -0.07 -12.13
C GLY A 449 13.74 -1.51 -12.53
N GLU A 450 14.52 -2.53 -12.13
CA GLU A 450 14.19 -3.94 -12.40
C GLU A 450 13.12 -4.45 -11.40
N GLY A 451 13.20 -4.11 -10.12
CA GLY A 451 12.19 -4.50 -9.12
C GLY A 451 10.80 -3.92 -9.43
N MET A 452 10.73 -2.61 -9.72
CA MET A 452 9.49 -1.97 -10.17
C MET A 452 8.97 -2.60 -11.46
N ARG A 453 9.86 -2.89 -12.44
CA ARG A 453 9.50 -3.56 -13.69
C ARG A 453 8.86 -4.92 -13.42
N ASP A 454 9.44 -5.73 -12.54
CA ASP A 454 8.94 -7.07 -12.22
C ASP A 454 7.58 -7.01 -11.52
N GLU A 455 7.40 -6.08 -10.58
CA GLU A 455 6.11 -5.88 -9.91
C GLU A 455 5.04 -5.36 -10.85
N VAL A 456 5.38 -4.43 -11.75
CA VAL A 456 4.47 -3.95 -12.81
C VAL A 456 4.14 -5.09 -13.76
N ASN A 457 5.13 -5.91 -14.19
CA ASN A 457 4.93 -7.10 -15.02
C ASN A 457 3.93 -8.06 -14.33
N GLN A 458 4.19 -8.45 -13.09
CA GLN A 458 3.32 -9.35 -12.33
C GLN A 458 1.90 -8.80 -12.17
N ALA A 459 1.76 -7.49 -11.90
CA ALA A 459 0.45 -6.88 -11.74
C ALA A 459 -0.38 -6.93 -13.04
N ILE A 460 0.26 -6.66 -14.18
CA ILE A 460 -0.40 -6.68 -15.49
C ILE A 460 -0.70 -8.12 -15.94
N GLU A 461 0.27 -9.04 -15.83
CA GLU A 461 0.11 -10.45 -16.20
C GLU A 461 -1.02 -11.08 -15.39
N LYS A 462 -1.07 -10.80 -14.08
CA LYS A 462 -2.18 -11.25 -13.23
C LYS A 462 -3.53 -10.68 -13.68
N ALA A 463 -3.60 -9.41 -14.07
CA ALA A 463 -4.85 -8.81 -14.55
C ALA A 463 -5.30 -9.45 -15.90
N ILE A 464 -4.36 -9.96 -16.72
CA ILE A 464 -4.65 -10.71 -17.94
C ILE A 464 -5.15 -12.12 -17.60
N GLU A 465 -4.48 -12.83 -16.69
CA GLU A 465 -4.88 -14.16 -16.19
C GLU A 465 -6.27 -14.12 -15.57
N ASP A 466 -6.54 -13.13 -14.73
CA ASP A 466 -7.84 -12.91 -14.09
C ASP A 466 -8.91 -12.40 -15.11
N LYS A 467 -8.57 -12.27 -16.39
CA LYS A 467 -9.44 -11.82 -17.51
C LYS A 467 -10.03 -10.41 -17.29
N ILE A 468 -9.41 -9.61 -16.46
CA ILE A 468 -9.80 -8.20 -16.24
C ILE A 468 -9.50 -7.38 -17.49
N ILE A 469 -8.33 -7.62 -18.12
CA ILE A 469 -7.90 -6.99 -19.35
C ILE A 469 -7.39 -8.04 -20.34
N PRO A 470 -7.63 -7.89 -21.65
CA PRO A 470 -7.00 -8.73 -22.68
C PRO A 470 -5.55 -8.37 -22.95
N GLY A 471 -5.19 -7.09 -22.78
CA GLY A 471 -3.84 -6.59 -22.97
C GLY A 471 -3.66 -5.16 -22.47
N ALA A 472 -2.41 -4.73 -22.41
CA ALA A 472 -2.01 -3.42 -21.94
C ALA A 472 -0.70 -2.92 -22.58
N VAL A 473 -0.53 -1.59 -22.56
CA VAL A 473 0.78 -0.92 -22.68
C VAL A 473 0.97 -0.07 -21.43
N VAL A 474 2.12 -0.21 -20.77
CA VAL A 474 2.51 0.62 -19.63
C VAL A 474 3.73 1.43 -20.01
N ALA A 475 3.72 2.73 -19.72
CA ALA A 475 4.89 3.58 -19.82
C ALA A 475 5.05 4.42 -18.56
N ILE A 476 6.23 4.38 -17.93
CA ILE A 476 6.55 5.11 -16.70
C ILE A 476 7.80 5.95 -16.96
N VAL A 477 7.67 7.24 -16.68
CA VAL A 477 8.78 8.20 -16.59
C VAL A 477 8.91 8.57 -15.12
N SER A 478 10.12 8.49 -14.57
CA SER A 478 10.42 8.91 -13.20
C SER A 478 11.69 9.76 -13.21
N ARG A 479 11.67 10.89 -12.51
CA ARG A 479 12.76 11.89 -12.50
C ARG A 479 13.19 12.29 -13.90
N GLY A 480 12.23 12.48 -14.80
CA GLY A 480 12.49 12.85 -16.20
C GLY A 480 13.09 11.75 -17.09
N LYS A 481 13.28 10.53 -16.56
CA LYS A 481 13.85 9.40 -17.32
C LYS A 481 12.80 8.32 -17.55
N ARG A 482 12.71 7.81 -18.78
CA ARG A 482 11.84 6.67 -19.11
C ARG A 482 12.39 5.41 -18.42
N LYS A 483 11.55 4.77 -17.59
CA LYS A 483 11.90 3.59 -16.79
C LYS A 483 11.28 2.31 -17.34
N ILE A 484 10.03 2.37 -17.75
CA ILE A 484 9.27 1.28 -18.34
C ILE A 484 8.59 1.75 -19.61
N GLU A 485 8.60 0.93 -20.62
CA GLU A 485 7.69 0.93 -21.75
C GLU A 485 7.57 -0.51 -22.22
N ARG A 486 6.39 -1.10 -22.06
CA ARG A 486 6.17 -2.52 -22.37
C ARG A 486 4.71 -2.80 -22.73
N ALA A 487 4.55 -3.72 -23.67
CA ALA A 487 3.26 -4.25 -24.10
C ALA A 487 3.03 -5.67 -23.54
N TYR A 488 1.75 -5.98 -23.23
CA TYR A 488 1.31 -7.25 -22.66
C TYR A 488 0.05 -7.74 -23.35
N GLY A 489 -0.12 -9.06 -23.50
CA GLY A 489 -1.34 -9.68 -23.97
C GLY A 489 -1.69 -9.34 -25.42
N HIS A 490 -2.97 -9.04 -25.69
CA HIS A 490 -3.52 -8.94 -27.05
C HIS A 490 -4.26 -7.62 -27.29
N ALA A 491 -4.04 -7.06 -28.47
CA ALA A 491 -4.79 -5.91 -29.00
C ALA A 491 -6.19 -6.32 -29.49
N TYR A 492 -6.32 -7.55 -30.03
CA TYR A 492 -7.57 -8.20 -30.40
C TYR A 492 -7.54 -9.67 -29.98
N LEU A 493 -8.48 -10.09 -29.16
CA LEU A 493 -8.50 -11.43 -28.57
C LEU A 493 -9.83 -12.16 -28.78
N TYR A 494 -10.96 -11.46 -28.73
CA TYR A 494 -12.30 -12.05 -28.73
C TYR A 494 -13.12 -11.61 -29.95
N GLN A 495 -13.87 -12.56 -30.54
CA GLN A 495 -14.77 -12.27 -31.68
C GLN A 495 -16.11 -11.67 -31.27
N ASN A 496 -16.54 -11.90 -30.02
CA ASN A 496 -17.86 -11.47 -29.54
C ASN A 496 -17.89 -11.27 -28.01
N LYS A 497 -18.99 -10.69 -27.54
CA LYS A 497 -19.25 -10.42 -26.12
C LYS A 497 -19.25 -11.69 -25.25
N ALA A 498 -19.59 -12.84 -25.78
CA ALA A 498 -19.58 -14.12 -25.08
C ALA A 498 -18.15 -14.66 -24.82
N GLY A 499 -17.12 -13.97 -25.28
CA GLY A 499 -15.72 -14.35 -25.03
C GLY A 499 -15.20 -15.45 -25.96
N LYS A 500 -15.84 -15.69 -27.13
CA LYS A 500 -15.30 -16.60 -28.14
C LYS A 500 -13.96 -16.04 -28.64
N LEU A 501 -12.91 -16.84 -28.56
CA LEU A 501 -11.58 -16.44 -29.03
C LEU A 501 -11.59 -16.16 -30.54
N ALA A 502 -10.80 -15.19 -30.94
CA ALA A 502 -10.55 -14.87 -32.32
C ALA A 502 -9.74 -16.00 -33.00
N GLU A 503 -10.04 -16.33 -34.24
CA GLU A 503 -9.26 -17.29 -35.03
C GLU A 503 -7.81 -16.81 -35.23
N LYS A 504 -7.64 -15.49 -35.38
CA LYS A 504 -6.32 -14.85 -35.53
C LYS A 504 -6.18 -13.71 -34.53
N PRO A 505 -5.85 -14.00 -33.27
CA PRO A 505 -5.60 -12.97 -32.26
C PRO A 505 -4.43 -12.07 -32.67
N VAL A 506 -4.49 -10.78 -32.29
CA VAL A 506 -3.42 -9.81 -32.55
C VAL A 506 -2.71 -9.53 -31.24
N LYS A 507 -1.43 -9.85 -31.16
CA LYS A 507 -0.60 -9.51 -29.98
C LYS A 507 -0.48 -8.01 -29.80
N MET A 508 -0.44 -7.54 -28.55
CA MET A 508 -0.21 -6.15 -28.21
C MET A 508 1.25 -5.77 -28.49
N THR A 509 1.46 -4.56 -28.97
CA THR A 509 2.77 -3.89 -29.08
C THR A 509 2.67 -2.46 -28.59
N GLU A 510 3.80 -1.85 -28.26
CA GLU A 510 3.88 -0.46 -27.78
C GLU A 510 3.38 0.56 -28.82
N LYS A 511 3.40 0.17 -30.09
CA LYS A 511 2.98 1.03 -31.23
C LYS A 511 1.49 1.01 -31.53
N HIS A 512 0.71 0.14 -30.87
CA HIS A 512 -0.73 0.08 -31.09
C HIS A 512 -1.43 1.36 -30.70
N LEU A 513 -2.44 1.73 -31.51
CA LEU A 513 -3.32 2.86 -31.25
C LEU A 513 -4.48 2.43 -30.36
N PHE A 514 -4.63 3.11 -29.26
CA PHE A 514 -5.74 2.94 -28.33
C PHE A 514 -6.79 4.03 -28.57
N ASP A 515 -8.05 3.67 -28.54
CA ASP A 515 -9.11 4.64 -28.24
C ASP A 515 -8.91 5.14 -26.79
N ILE A 516 -8.48 6.38 -26.63
CA ILE A 516 -8.12 6.94 -25.33
C ILE A 516 -9.32 7.49 -24.56
N ALA A 517 -10.52 7.38 -25.12
CA ALA A 517 -11.78 7.79 -24.50
C ALA A 517 -11.69 9.19 -23.86
N SER A 518 -12.04 9.30 -22.58
CA SER A 518 -12.09 10.59 -21.88
C SER A 518 -10.75 11.31 -21.71
N LEU A 519 -9.60 10.67 -21.96
CA LEU A 519 -8.33 11.42 -22.05
C LEU A 519 -8.38 12.49 -23.16
N THR A 520 -9.29 12.35 -24.17
CA THR A 520 -9.59 13.37 -25.17
C THR A 520 -9.90 14.72 -24.54
N LYS A 521 -10.53 14.76 -23.36
CA LYS A 521 -10.87 16.00 -22.65
C LYS A 521 -9.65 16.85 -22.31
N LEU A 522 -8.51 16.22 -22.03
CA LEU A 522 -7.26 16.92 -21.74
C LEU A 522 -6.80 17.74 -22.95
N PHE A 523 -6.94 17.18 -24.15
CA PHE A 523 -6.57 17.83 -25.39
C PHE A 523 -7.55 18.97 -25.74
N THR A 524 -8.84 18.77 -25.49
CA THR A 524 -9.86 19.81 -25.65
C THR A 524 -9.61 20.96 -24.67
N ALA A 525 -9.26 20.68 -23.41
CA ALA A 525 -8.93 21.68 -22.41
C ALA A 525 -7.70 22.52 -22.82
N VAL A 526 -6.62 21.86 -23.29
CA VAL A 526 -5.44 22.57 -23.82
C VAL A 526 -5.83 23.46 -25.04
N SER A 527 -6.70 22.98 -25.93
CA SER A 527 -7.18 23.76 -27.09
C SER A 527 -7.97 24.98 -26.66
N VAL A 528 -8.83 24.88 -25.64
CA VAL A 528 -9.54 26.04 -25.07
C VAL A 528 -8.55 27.04 -24.47
N MET A 529 -7.55 26.57 -23.75
CA MET A 529 -6.51 27.45 -23.18
C MET A 529 -5.68 28.16 -24.25
N GLN A 530 -5.42 27.52 -25.38
CA GLN A 530 -4.79 28.19 -26.56
C GLN A 530 -5.65 29.35 -27.10
N LEU A 531 -6.96 29.19 -27.10
CA LEU A 531 -7.88 30.28 -27.51
C LEU A 531 -7.93 31.38 -26.44
N ALA A 532 -7.83 31.01 -25.16
CA ALA A 532 -7.76 31.98 -24.07
C ALA A 532 -6.46 32.80 -24.10
N GLU A 533 -5.31 32.17 -24.38
CA GLU A 533 -4.03 32.88 -24.58
C GLU A 533 -4.07 33.89 -25.77
N LYS A 534 -4.84 33.56 -26.79
CA LYS A 534 -5.08 34.45 -27.96
C LYS A 534 -6.17 35.49 -27.70
N GLN A 535 -6.74 35.54 -26.50
CA GLN A 535 -7.85 36.40 -26.10
C GLN A 535 -9.13 36.21 -26.95
N ILE A 536 -9.26 35.08 -27.65
CA ILE A 536 -10.46 34.72 -28.40
C ILE A 536 -11.59 34.31 -27.44
N VAL A 537 -11.24 33.66 -26.31
CA VAL A 537 -12.18 33.32 -25.24
C VAL A 537 -11.70 33.83 -23.90
N HIS A 538 -12.63 34.10 -22.99
CA HIS A 538 -12.38 34.40 -21.59
C HIS A 538 -13.07 33.33 -20.74
N LEU A 539 -12.33 32.65 -19.87
CA LEU A 539 -12.85 31.48 -19.15
C LEU A 539 -14.05 31.80 -18.25
N ASP A 540 -14.12 33.01 -17.73
CA ASP A 540 -15.17 33.47 -16.82
C ASP A 540 -16.34 34.17 -17.52
N LYS A 541 -16.29 34.34 -18.83
CA LYS A 541 -17.44 34.79 -19.60
C LYS A 541 -18.41 33.66 -19.89
N PRO A 542 -19.71 33.96 -20.00
CA PRO A 542 -20.73 33.00 -20.40
C PRO A 542 -20.43 32.37 -21.77
N VAL A 543 -20.64 31.06 -21.88
CA VAL A 543 -20.56 30.34 -23.17
C VAL A 543 -21.48 30.96 -24.22
N ALA A 544 -22.66 31.44 -23.78
CA ALA A 544 -23.64 32.13 -24.60
C ALA A 544 -23.09 33.38 -25.34
N THR A 545 -22.05 34.02 -24.81
CA THR A 545 -21.33 35.13 -25.47
C THR A 545 -20.73 34.69 -26.82
N TYR A 546 -20.35 33.45 -26.93
CA TYR A 546 -19.64 32.85 -28.07
C TYR A 546 -20.54 31.90 -28.87
N LEU A 547 -21.54 31.30 -28.23
CA LEU A 547 -22.54 30.41 -28.79
C LEU A 547 -23.95 30.90 -28.39
N PRO A 548 -24.54 31.83 -29.11
CA PRO A 548 -25.85 32.41 -28.75
C PRO A 548 -26.95 31.37 -28.55
N ASP A 549 -27.00 30.33 -29.38
CA ASP A 549 -27.97 29.23 -29.26
C ASP A 549 -27.85 28.43 -27.92
N PHE A 550 -26.76 28.60 -27.19
CA PHE A 550 -26.59 28.01 -25.87
C PHE A 550 -27.41 28.74 -24.79
N ALA A 551 -27.84 30.00 -25.04
CA ALA A 551 -28.53 30.85 -24.06
C ALA A 551 -29.99 30.43 -23.82
N CYS A 552 -30.29 29.17 -23.67
CA CYS A 552 -31.62 28.63 -23.43
C CYS A 552 -31.66 27.70 -22.20
N ASN A 553 -32.86 27.47 -21.70
CA ASN A 553 -33.09 26.49 -20.62
C ASN A 553 -32.19 26.68 -19.36
N GLY A 554 -31.97 27.92 -18.94
CA GLY A 554 -31.20 28.27 -17.74
C GLY A 554 -29.67 28.28 -17.90
N LYS A 555 -29.17 28.26 -19.18
CA LYS A 555 -27.74 28.14 -19.45
C LYS A 555 -27.03 29.46 -19.79
N GLN A 556 -27.76 30.58 -19.79
CA GLN A 556 -27.28 31.90 -20.26
C GLN A 556 -26.01 32.37 -19.51
N ASN A 557 -25.86 32.00 -18.25
CA ASN A 557 -24.75 32.43 -17.38
C ASN A 557 -23.67 31.36 -17.16
N ILE A 558 -23.79 30.18 -17.80
CA ILE A 558 -22.76 29.15 -17.65
C ILE A 558 -21.47 29.61 -18.30
N THR A 559 -20.37 29.63 -17.50
CA THR A 559 -19.06 30.07 -17.99
C THR A 559 -18.29 28.91 -18.64
N ILE A 560 -17.28 29.25 -19.46
CA ILE A 560 -16.35 28.24 -20.02
C ILE A 560 -15.64 27.48 -18.88
N ARG A 561 -15.21 28.17 -17.83
CA ARG A 561 -14.61 27.56 -16.63
C ARG A 561 -15.53 26.51 -16.02
N GLN A 562 -16.82 26.76 -15.88
CA GLN A 562 -17.80 25.83 -15.36
C GLN A 562 -17.96 24.57 -16.23
N LEU A 563 -17.86 24.69 -17.56
CA LEU A 563 -17.81 23.54 -18.45
C LEU A 563 -16.53 22.72 -18.22
N MET A 564 -15.36 23.38 -18.14
CA MET A 564 -14.07 22.71 -17.96
C MET A 564 -13.92 21.99 -16.60
N THR A 565 -14.65 22.46 -15.57
CA THR A 565 -14.61 21.94 -14.20
C THR A 565 -15.79 21.05 -13.84
N HIS A 566 -16.67 20.75 -14.78
CA HIS A 566 -17.86 19.95 -14.57
C HIS A 566 -18.85 20.51 -13.51
N THR A 567 -18.91 21.82 -13.40
CA THR A 567 -19.83 22.54 -12.49
C THR A 567 -20.97 23.26 -13.21
N SER A 568 -21.20 22.95 -14.49
CA SER A 568 -22.23 23.59 -15.34
C SER A 568 -23.68 23.21 -14.99
N GLY A 569 -23.89 22.14 -14.24
CA GLY A 569 -25.23 21.61 -13.95
C GLY A 569 -25.79 20.63 -14.98
N PHE A 570 -25.05 20.30 -16.04
CA PHE A 570 -25.47 19.28 -17.00
C PHE A 570 -25.63 17.89 -16.37
N ALA A 571 -26.52 17.07 -16.95
CA ALA A 571 -26.58 15.64 -16.69
C ALA A 571 -25.26 14.95 -17.09
N PRO A 572 -24.86 13.81 -16.46
CA PRO A 572 -23.63 13.12 -16.80
C PRO A 572 -23.51 12.75 -18.29
N SER A 573 -24.62 12.31 -18.90
CA SER A 573 -24.64 11.82 -20.27
C SER A 573 -26.07 11.77 -20.79
N ILE A 574 -26.20 11.68 -22.12
CA ILE A 574 -27.46 11.37 -22.87
C ILE A 574 -27.19 10.29 -23.90
N ARG A 575 -28.23 9.64 -24.39
CA ARG A 575 -28.15 8.66 -25.48
C ARG A 575 -28.21 9.35 -26.82
N LEU A 576 -27.20 10.18 -27.16
CA LEU A 576 -27.13 11.02 -28.32
C LEU A 576 -27.31 10.23 -29.65
N TYR A 577 -26.82 9.00 -29.71
CA TYR A 577 -26.94 8.08 -30.83
C TYR A 577 -28.41 7.70 -31.17
N ARG A 578 -29.39 7.95 -30.26
CA ARG A 578 -30.80 7.73 -30.49
C ARG A 578 -31.51 8.96 -31.09
N ILE A 579 -30.86 10.12 -31.12
CA ILE A 579 -31.39 11.31 -31.70
C ILE A 579 -31.18 11.19 -33.21
N PRO A 580 -32.26 11.22 -34.02
CA PRO A 580 -32.19 11.15 -35.48
C PRO A 580 -31.48 12.39 -36.05
N GLY A 581 -31.09 12.30 -37.31
CA GLY A 581 -30.44 13.41 -38.05
C GLY A 581 -28.92 13.26 -38.10
N ASP A 582 -28.31 14.27 -38.68
CA ASP A 582 -26.86 14.38 -38.84
C ASP A 582 -26.17 14.95 -37.59
N ARG A 583 -24.89 15.22 -37.69
CA ARG A 583 -24.07 15.81 -36.64
C ARG A 583 -24.60 17.15 -36.15
N GLU A 584 -25.04 17.99 -37.06
CA GLU A 584 -25.55 19.33 -36.76
C GLU A 584 -26.83 19.27 -35.93
N HIS A 585 -27.80 18.43 -36.32
CA HIS A 585 -29.04 18.21 -35.56
C HIS A 585 -28.75 17.73 -34.15
N ARG A 586 -27.81 16.79 -33.99
CA ARG A 586 -27.41 16.26 -32.69
C ARG A 586 -26.70 17.31 -31.83
N MET A 587 -25.88 18.18 -32.44
CA MET A 587 -25.27 19.30 -31.72
C MET A 587 -26.30 20.31 -31.24
N LYS A 588 -27.26 20.70 -32.10
CA LYS A 588 -28.40 21.54 -31.69
C LYS A 588 -29.17 20.93 -30.54
N ALA A 589 -29.44 19.62 -30.59
CA ALA A 589 -30.09 18.91 -29.47
C ALA A 589 -29.29 19.00 -28.16
N VAL A 590 -27.95 18.92 -28.22
CA VAL A 590 -27.10 19.11 -27.02
C VAL A 590 -27.19 20.54 -26.48
N LEU A 591 -27.15 21.55 -27.39
CA LEU A 591 -27.28 22.96 -27.01
C LEU A 591 -28.65 23.28 -26.37
N MET A 592 -29.71 22.55 -26.73
CA MET A 592 -31.07 22.74 -26.23
C MET A 592 -31.39 21.96 -24.95
N LEU A 593 -30.44 21.19 -24.38
CA LEU A 593 -30.68 20.40 -23.15
C LEU A 593 -30.99 21.28 -21.94
N ARG A 594 -31.86 20.77 -21.07
CA ARG A 594 -32.12 21.34 -19.75
C ARG A 594 -31.05 20.93 -18.77
N LEU A 595 -30.75 21.78 -17.81
CA LEU A 595 -29.86 21.47 -16.72
C LEU A 595 -30.52 20.51 -15.74
N LYS A 596 -29.72 19.70 -15.05
CA LYS A 596 -30.16 18.81 -13.98
C LYS A 596 -29.92 19.42 -12.58
N ASN A 597 -28.96 20.32 -12.46
CA ASN A 597 -28.58 21.03 -11.23
C ASN A 597 -28.35 22.51 -11.57
N HIS A 598 -28.32 23.37 -10.55
CA HIS A 598 -27.93 24.76 -10.75
C HIS A 598 -26.44 24.87 -11.11
N PRO A 599 -26.04 25.76 -12.01
CA PRO A 599 -24.63 26.00 -12.31
C PRO A 599 -23.85 26.43 -11.05
N GLY A 600 -22.68 25.82 -10.81
CA GLY A 600 -21.86 26.06 -9.63
C GLY A 600 -22.26 25.29 -8.37
N GLU A 601 -23.45 24.67 -8.32
CA GLU A 601 -23.97 23.98 -7.11
C GLU A 601 -23.14 22.75 -6.72
N LYS A 602 -22.76 21.96 -7.69
CA LYS A 602 -21.97 20.72 -7.46
C LYS A 602 -21.18 20.27 -8.68
N VAL A 603 -20.18 19.45 -8.43
CA VAL A 603 -19.37 18.81 -9.47
C VAL A 603 -20.08 17.56 -9.96
N VAL A 604 -20.53 17.58 -11.22
CA VAL A 604 -21.12 16.41 -11.89
C VAL A 604 -20.35 16.15 -13.17
N TYR A 605 -19.51 15.11 -13.16
CA TYR A 605 -18.79 14.70 -14.36
C TYR A 605 -19.75 14.50 -15.53
N SER A 606 -19.58 15.29 -16.60
CA SER A 606 -20.48 15.28 -17.74
C SER A 606 -19.72 15.36 -19.05
N ASP A 607 -20.00 14.43 -19.96
CA ASP A 607 -19.47 14.42 -21.31
C ASP A 607 -20.01 15.62 -22.13
N LEU A 608 -21.21 16.07 -21.80
CA LEU A 608 -21.88 17.16 -22.51
C LEU A 608 -21.09 18.47 -22.42
N ASN A 609 -20.43 18.72 -21.30
CA ASN A 609 -19.55 19.87 -21.15
C ASN A 609 -18.49 19.94 -22.27
N TYR A 610 -17.82 18.81 -22.48
CA TYR A 610 -16.73 18.74 -23.45
C TYR A 610 -17.21 18.60 -24.89
N ILE A 611 -18.43 18.07 -25.12
CA ILE A 611 -19.07 18.15 -26.41
C ILE A 611 -19.28 19.63 -26.79
N VAL A 612 -19.81 20.44 -25.87
CA VAL A 612 -20.02 21.88 -26.07
C VAL A 612 -18.69 22.62 -26.28
N LEU A 613 -17.64 22.30 -25.46
CA LEU A 613 -16.31 22.91 -25.62
C LEU A 613 -15.68 22.57 -26.97
N GLY A 614 -15.80 21.32 -27.44
CA GLY A 614 -15.34 20.95 -28.78
C GLY A 614 -16.04 21.71 -29.88
N TYR A 615 -17.36 21.86 -29.80
CA TYR A 615 -18.14 22.64 -30.74
C TYR A 615 -17.82 24.14 -30.68
N LEU A 616 -17.59 24.68 -29.48
CA LEU A 616 -17.14 26.06 -29.28
C LEU A 616 -15.82 26.34 -30.04
N ILE A 617 -14.85 25.43 -29.96
CA ILE A 617 -13.57 25.56 -30.68
C ILE A 617 -13.85 25.62 -32.20
N GLU A 618 -14.71 24.75 -32.70
CA GLU A 618 -15.08 24.72 -34.14
C GLU A 618 -15.71 26.04 -34.60
N GLN A 619 -16.68 26.55 -33.85
CA GLN A 619 -17.38 27.77 -34.21
C GLN A 619 -16.48 29.02 -34.21
N LEU A 620 -15.58 29.10 -33.20
CA LEU A 620 -14.69 30.24 -33.08
C LEU A 620 -13.52 30.22 -34.06
N THR A 621 -13.12 29.03 -34.52
CA THR A 621 -11.96 28.92 -35.40
C THR A 621 -12.31 28.66 -36.86
N GLY A 622 -13.59 28.35 -37.16
CA GLY A 622 -14.03 27.90 -38.48
C GLY A 622 -13.40 26.56 -38.91
N LYS A 623 -12.72 25.84 -38.00
CA LYS A 623 -12.07 24.57 -38.27
C LYS A 623 -12.71 23.47 -37.50
N ARG A 624 -12.96 22.32 -38.11
CA ARG A 624 -13.40 21.13 -37.40
C ARG A 624 -12.32 20.75 -36.36
N LEU A 625 -12.74 20.23 -35.21
CA LEU A 625 -11.91 19.97 -34.03
C LEU A 625 -10.66 19.11 -34.33
N ASP A 626 -10.82 18.08 -35.19
CA ASP A 626 -9.71 17.22 -35.62
C ASP A 626 -8.61 18.01 -36.35
N LYS A 627 -9.01 18.95 -37.21
CA LYS A 627 -8.09 19.83 -37.97
C LYS A 627 -7.43 20.85 -37.07
N TYR A 628 -8.21 21.44 -36.16
CA TYR A 628 -7.67 22.40 -35.20
C TYR A 628 -6.60 21.75 -34.32
N MET A 629 -6.89 20.59 -33.73
CA MET A 629 -5.95 19.89 -32.86
C MET A 629 -4.72 19.39 -33.63
N GLN A 630 -4.90 18.92 -34.86
CA GLN A 630 -3.78 18.49 -35.70
C GLN A 630 -2.77 19.63 -35.92
N GLU A 631 -3.24 20.82 -36.27
CA GLU A 631 -2.41 21.97 -36.60
C GLU A 631 -1.79 22.63 -35.36
N ASN A 632 -2.58 22.78 -34.28
CA ASN A 632 -2.21 23.59 -33.13
C ASN A 632 -1.65 22.79 -31.95
N LEU A 633 -1.83 21.46 -31.97
CA LEU A 633 -1.40 20.60 -30.83
C LEU A 633 -0.56 19.41 -31.30
N PHE A 634 -1.05 18.54 -32.19
CA PHE A 634 -0.34 17.32 -32.54
C PHE A 634 0.93 17.60 -33.36
N ASN A 635 0.87 18.42 -34.40
CA ASN A 635 2.05 18.78 -35.19
C ASN A 635 3.12 19.51 -34.36
N PRO A 636 2.79 20.54 -33.54
CA PRO A 636 3.76 21.19 -32.64
C PRO A 636 4.43 20.26 -31.62
N LEU A 637 3.71 19.26 -31.15
CA LEU A 637 4.24 18.26 -30.21
C LEU A 637 4.95 17.08 -30.88
N GLY A 638 4.82 16.95 -32.21
CA GLY A 638 5.38 15.80 -32.94
C GLY A 638 4.60 14.51 -32.75
N MET A 639 3.33 14.59 -32.35
CA MET A 639 2.40 13.47 -32.16
C MET A 639 1.89 12.94 -33.50
N LYS A 640 2.65 12.07 -34.13
CA LYS A 640 2.40 11.61 -35.51
C LYS A 640 1.29 10.56 -35.61
N HIS A 641 0.97 9.91 -34.50
CA HIS A 641 0.03 8.78 -34.45
C HIS A 641 -1.24 9.11 -33.67
N THR A 642 -1.42 10.36 -33.27
CA THR A 642 -2.61 10.84 -32.55
C THR A 642 -3.57 11.53 -33.50
N GLY A 643 -4.84 11.16 -33.39
CA GLY A 643 -5.90 11.78 -34.19
C GLY A 643 -7.26 11.12 -34.03
N PHE A 644 -8.26 11.76 -34.62
CA PHE A 644 -9.60 11.18 -34.71
C PHE A 644 -9.70 10.30 -35.96
N CYS A 645 -10.57 9.28 -35.93
CA CYS A 645 -10.89 8.41 -37.05
C CYS A 645 -9.65 7.92 -37.80
N PRO A 646 -8.75 7.16 -37.15
CA PRO A 646 -7.45 6.79 -37.70
C PRO A 646 -7.59 5.99 -39.01
N LYS A 647 -6.90 6.44 -40.08
CA LYS A 647 -6.85 5.78 -41.39
C LYS A 647 -5.62 4.87 -41.49
N VAL A 648 -5.58 3.81 -40.67
CA VAL A 648 -4.50 2.83 -40.67
C VAL A 648 -5.08 1.39 -40.65
N ASP A 649 -4.27 0.41 -40.95
CA ASP A 649 -4.68 -1.00 -40.82
C ASP A 649 -5.25 -1.23 -39.40
N LYS A 650 -6.45 -1.81 -39.31
CA LYS A 650 -7.13 -2.10 -38.07
C LYS A 650 -6.29 -2.96 -37.11
N LYS A 651 -5.40 -3.81 -37.65
CA LYS A 651 -4.46 -4.60 -36.85
C LYS A 651 -3.46 -3.76 -36.05
N LYS A 652 -3.27 -2.49 -36.37
CA LYS A 652 -2.48 -1.51 -35.62
C LYS A 652 -3.30 -0.78 -34.57
N ILE A 653 -4.60 -1.06 -34.46
CA ILE A 653 -5.53 -0.43 -33.53
C ILE A 653 -6.00 -1.49 -32.53
N VAL A 654 -6.18 -1.08 -31.30
CA VAL A 654 -6.67 -1.95 -30.23
C VAL A 654 -8.18 -2.08 -30.32
N ALA A 655 -8.69 -3.30 -30.28
CA ALA A 655 -10.13 -3.58 -30.30
C ALA A 655 -10.76 -3.23 -28.95
N THR A 656 -12.01 -2.76 -29.02
CA THR A 656 -12.82 -2.42 -27.87
C THR A 656 -14.07 -3.31 -27.76
N GLU A 657 -15.20 -2.81 -27.45
CA GLU A 657 -16.40 -3.53 -27.08
C GLU A 657 -17.25 -3.98 -28.26
N GLN A 658 -18.00 -5.04 -28.13
CA GLN A 658 -19.16 -5.32 -28.97
C GLN A 658 -20.39 -4.58 -28.45
N GLN A 659 -21.02 -3.77 -29.30
CA GLN A 659 -22.17 -2.90 -28.91
C GLN A 659 -23.44 -3.25 -29.67
N PRO A 660 -24.18 -4.31 -29.33
CA PRO A 660 -25.41 -4.72 -30.02
C PRO A 660 -26.47 -3.63 -30.04
N TRP A 661 -26.56 -2.79 -29.00
CA TRP A 661 -27.54 -1.68 -28.90
C TRP A 661 -27.33 -0.53 -29.88
N THR A 662 -26.12 -0.44 -30.47
CA THR A 662 -25.79 0.44 -31.58
C THR A 662 -25.66 -0.29 -32.90
N LYS A 663 -25.96 -1.60 -32.93
CA LYS A 663 -25.77 -2.50 -34.06
C LYS A 663 -24.32 -2.57 -34.55
N ARG A 664 -23.35 -2.35 -33.65
CA ARG A 664 -21.92 -2.49 -33.94
C ARG A 664 -21.40 -3.80 -33.37
N ASP A 665 -20.72 -4.58 -34.19
CA ASP A 665 -19.93 -5.73 -33.76
C ASP A 665 -18.76 -5.27 -32.91
N VAL A 666 -17.76 -6.15 -32.65
CA VAL A 666 -16.55 -5.76 -31.96
C VAL A 666 -15.95 -4.53 -32.64
N ILE A 667 -15.97 -3.41 -31.93
CA ILE A 667 -15.49 -2.15 -32.42
C ILE A 667 -13.98 -2.20 -32.53
N TRP A 668 -13.50 -2.08 -33.76
CA TRP A 668 -12.09 -2.17 -34.09
C TRP A 668 -11.73 -1.21 -35.20
N GLY A 669 -11.06 -0.09 -34.86
CA GLY A 669 -10.70 0.97 -35.76
C GLY A 669 -11.69 2.14 -35.83
N SER A 670 -12.79 2.07 -35.10
CA SER A 670 -13.72 3.20 -34.91
C SER A 670 -13.85 3.52 -33.39
N VAL A 671 -14.38 4.71 -33.10
CA VAL A 671 -14.53 5.20 -31.72
C VAL A 671 -15.50 4.32 -30.91
N HIS A 672 -15.12 4.00 -29.69
CA HIS A 672 -15.95 3.24 -28.76
C HIS A 672 -17.14 4.02 -28.24
N ASP A 673 -16.95 5.29 -27.85
CA ASP A 673 -18.00 6.12 -27.26
C ASP A 673 -19.14 6.36 -28.23
N GLU A 674 -20.37 6.04 -27.84
CA GLU A 674 -21.57 6.09 -28.67
C GLU A 674 -21.95 7.53 -29.06
N LYS A 675 -21.62 8.53 -28.19
CA LYS A 675 -21.94 9.96 -28.48
C LYS A 675 -20.93 10.54 -29.48
N ALA A 676 -19.64 10.22 -29.30
CA ALA A 676 -18.62 10.59 -30.23
C ALA A 676 -18.86 9.94 -31.61
N TRP A 677 -19.28 8.67 -31.64
CA TRP A 677 -19.68 7.97 -32.85
C TRP A 677 -20.85 8.66 -33.53
N ALA A 678 -21.86 9.08 -32.77
CA ALA A 678 -23.00 9.84 -33.30
C ALA A 678 -22.63 11.26 -33.82
N LEU A 679 -21.41 11.73 -33.47
CA LEU A 679 -20.83 13.01 -33.93
C LEU A 679 -19.69 12.78 -34.94
N ASP A 680 -19.83 11.76 -35.80
CA ASP A 680 -18.88 11.41 -36.88
C ASP A 680 -17.47 11.08 -36.37
N GLY A 681 -17.38 10.56 -35.13
CA GLY A 681 -16.13 10.18 -34.52
C GLY A 681 -15.27 11.33 -33.98
N VAL A 682 -15.74 12.59 -34.09
CA VAL A 682 -15.00 13.78 -33.67
C VAL A 682 -15.78 14.59 -32.64
N ALA A 683 -15.37 14.52 -31.39
CA ALA A 683 -16.01 15.23 -30.29
C ALA A 683 -15.00 15.59 -29.19
N GLY A 684 -15.27 16.68 -28.45
CA GLY A 684 -14.35 17.19 -27.45
C GLY A 684 -14.22 16.31 -26.19
N HIS A 685 -15.13 15.35 -25.96
CA HIS A 685 -15.14 14.49 -24.78
C HIS A 685 -14.50 13.12 -25.00
N ALA A 686 -14.45 12.62 -26.23
CA ALA A 686 -13.92 11.30 -26.63
C ALA A 686 -13.69 11.27 -28.17
N GLY A 687 -13.01 10.24 -28.66
CA GLY A 687 -12.81 9.97 -30.09
C GLY A 687 -11.37 10.04 -30.54
N LEU A 688 -10.45 10.52 -29.75
CA LEU A 688 -9.02 10.46 -30.07
C LEU A 688 -8.48 9.04 -29.91
N PHE A 689 -7.62 8.69 -30.87
CA PHE A 689 -6.75 7.53 -30.83
C PHE A 689 -5.31 7.99 -30.67
N SER A 690 -4.52 7.26 -29.87
CA SER A 690 -3.13 7.58 -29.65
C SER A 690 -2.35 6.33 -29.22
N ASN A 691 -1.03 6.40 -29.22
CA ASN A 691 -0.13 5.40 -28.64
C ASN A 691 0.65 5.97 -27.44
N ALA A 692 1.46 5.13 -26.82
CA ALA A 692 2.22 5.50 -25.62
C ALA A 692 3.20 6.65 -25.91
N ASP A 693 3.95 6.60 -26.99
CA ASP A 693 4.94 7.63 -27.35
C ASP A 693 4.32 9.02 -27.49
N ASP A 694 3.23 9.13 -28.25
CA ASP A 694 2.57 10.40 -28.48
C ASP A 694 1.95 10.95 -27.18
N LEU A 695 1.34 10.08 -26.35
CA LEU A 695 0.80 10.50 -25.05
C LEU A 695 1.90 10.95 -24.08
N LEU A 696 3.08 10.34 -24.12
CA LEU A 696 4.23 10.83 -23.39
C LEU A 696 4.71 12.20 -23.85
N GLN A 697 4.65 12.51 -25.16
CA GLN A 697 4.94 13.86 -25.68
C GLN A 697 3.98 14.89 -25.09
N PHE A 698 2.67 14.58 -25.09
CA PHE A 698 1.66 15.44 -24.47
C PHE A 698 1.90 15.63 -22.96
N ALA A 699 2.12 14.54 -22.24
CA ALA A 699 2.36 14.58 -20.80
C ALA A 699 3.66 15.35 -20.45
N THR A 700 4.71 15.19 -21.25
CA THR A 700 5.98 15.91 -21.12
C THR A 700 5.80 17.41 -21.35
N MET A 701 4.95 17.82 -22.28
CA MET A 701 4.61 19.23 -22.50
C MET A 701 3.94 19.82 -21.23
N ILE A 702 3.02 19.11 -20.61
CA ILE A 702 2.41 19.55 -19.34
C ILE A 702 3.45 19.57 -18.21
N LEU A 703 4.29 18.54 -18.11
CA LEU A 703 5.37 18.44 -17.12
C LEU A 703 6.34 19.63 -17.19
N HIS A 704 6.62 20.10 -18.42
CA HIS A 704 7.53 21.22 -18.70
C HIS A 704 6.81 22.56 -18.92
N ASN A 705 5.68 22.77 -18.23
CA ASN A 705 4.94 24.04 -18.25
C ASN A 705 4.68 24.55 -19.66
N GLY A 706 4.13 23.72 -20.53
CA GLY A 706 3.69 24.06 -21.87
C GLY A 706 4.77 24.03 -22.96
N LYS A 707 6.01 23.66 -22.62
CA LYS A 707 7.10 23.53 -23.59
C LYS A 707 7.07 22.14 -24.23
N GLY A 708 6.67 22.04 -25.45
CA GLY A 708 6.74 20.83 -26.25
C GLY A 708 8.15 20.59 -26.84
N SER A 709 8.33 19.44 -27.50
CA SER A 709 9.61 19.05 -28.11
C SER A 709 10.06 19.97 -29.27
N ARG A 710 9.11 20.56 -30.02
CA ARG A 710 9.39 21.41 -31.16
C ARG A 710 9.03 22.87 -30.90
N LYS A 711 7.91 23.13 -30.23
CA LYS A 711 7.41 24.48 -29.98
C LYS A 711 6.77 24.54 -28.62
N ARG A 712 6.68 25.72 -28.02
CA ARG A 712 5.80 25.97 -26.88
C ARG A 712 4.36 25.94 -27.34
N VAL A 713 3.53 25.18 -26.65
CA VAL A 713 2.10 24.96 -26.95
C VAL A 713 1.21 25.82 -26.06
N LEU A 714 1.62 26.06 -24.84
CA LEU A 714 0.98 26.95 -23.86
C LEU A 714 2.04 27.76 -23.11
N ARG A 715 1.66 28.91 -22.60
CA ARG A 715 2.48 29.65 -21.62
C ARG A 715 2.55 28.91 -20.29
N ALA A 716 3.59 29.18 -19.51
CA ALA A 716 3.76 28.52 -18.21
C ALA A 716 2.64 28.90 -17.23
N GLU A 717 2.17 30.15 -17.30
CA GLU A 717 1.06 30.66 -16.52
C GLU A 717 -0.23 29.89 -16.80
N SER A 718 -0.55 29.66 -18.06
CA SER A 718 -1.74 28.89 -18.46
C SER A 718 -1.71 27.47 -17.97
N VAL A 719 -0.54 26.80 -18.02
CA VAL A 719 -0.40 25.46 -17.46
C VAL A 719 -0.57 25.49 -15.94
N ARG A 720 0.04 26.44 -15.23
CA ARG A 720 -0.17 26.59 -13.77
C ARG A 720 -1.64 26.80 -13.42
N GLU A 721 -2.35 27.65 -14.17
CA GLU A 721 -3.78 27.88 -14.00
C GLU A 721 -4.57 26.58 -14.24
N MET A 722 -4.29 25.86 -15.35
CA MET A 722 -4.97 24.59 -15.67
C MET A 722 -4.82 23.55 -14.55
N LEU A 723 -3.64 23.49 -13.94
CA LEU A 723 -3.34 22.48 -12.93
C LEU A 723 -3.68 22.94 -11.50
N SER A 724 -3.98 24.21 -11.26
CA SER A 724 -4.45 24.72 -9.96
C SER A 724 -5.86 24.22 -9.66
N ASN A 725 -6.18 24.11 -8.35
CA ASN A 725 -7.54 23.74 -7.96
C ASN A 725 -8.50 24.88 -8.30
N GLN A 726 -9.51 24.58 -9.11
CA GLN A 726 -10.52 25.51 -9.57
C GLN A 726 -11.81 25.51 -8.73
N LEU A 727 -11.88 24.59 -7.75
CA LEU A 727 -13.07 24.42 -6.92
C LEU A 727 -12.84 25.06 -5.55
N SER A 728 -13.91 25.41 -4.84
CA SER A 728 -13.81 25.91 -3.49
C SER A 728 -13.22 24.86 -2.53
N ASN A 729 -12.55 25.30 -1.48
CA ASN A 729 -11.96 24.41 -0.48
C ASN A 729 -13.00 23.57 0.32
N THR A 730 -14.27 23.91 0.20
CA THR A 730 -15.39 23.15 0.78
C THR A 730 -15.81 21.96 -0.06
N CYS A 731 -15.31 21.84 -1.30
CA CYS A 731 -15.58 20.69 -2.15
C CYS A 731 -14.60 19.55 -1.85
N SER A 732 -15.14 18.35 -1.61
CA SER A 732 -14.31 17.15 -1.36
C SER A 732 -13.50 16.69 -2.56
N LYS A 733 -13.83 17.18 -3.78
CA LYS A 733 -13.08 16.90 -5.01
C LYS A 733 -12.19 18.08 -5.35
N GLN A 734 -10.98 17.80 -5.78
CA GLN A 734 -10.08 18.78 -6.36
C GLN A 734 -10.03 18.60 -7.88
N MET A 735 -10.10 19.71 -8.62
CA MET A 735 -10.12 19.69 -10.06
C MET A 735 -9.47 20.93 -10.64
N GLY A 736 -8.63 20.73 -11.66
CA GLY A 736 -8.10 21.77 -12.52
C GLY A 736 -8.98 21.99 -13.75
N LEU A 737 -8.50 22.77 -14.73
CA LEU A 737 -9.19 22.97 -16.00
C LEU A 737 -8.95 21.74 -16.90
N GLY A 738 -9.86 20.78 -16.81
CA GLY A 738 -9.80 19.52 -17.55
C GLY A 738 -9.01 18.39 -16.88
N PHE A 739 -8.25 18.69 -15.86
CA PHE A 739 -7.45 17.70 -15.13
C PHE A 739 -8.09 17.37 -13.78
N GLU A 740 -8.26 16.08 -13.48
CA GLU A 740 -8.50 15.62 -12.12
C GLU A 740 -7.23 15.83 -11.29
N ARG A 741 -7.40 16.14 -9.99
CA ARG A 741 -6.29 16.37 -9.07
C ARG A 741 -6.38 15.41 -7.88
N ASP A 742 -5.23 14.88 -7.48
CA ASP A 742 -5.04 14.14 -6.24
C ASP A 742 -6.14 13.08 -5.99
N GLN A 743 -6.38 12.22 -7.00
CA GLN A 743 -7.41 11.17 -6.96
C GLN A 743 -6.77 9.82 -6.55
N PRO A 744 -6.80 9.42 -5.25
CA PRO A 744 -6.08 8.23 -4.76
C PRO A 744 -6.51 6.94 -5.44
N TRP A 745 -7.77 6.85 -5.89
CA TRP A 745 -8.35 5.64 -6.47
C TRP A 745 -7.71 5.20 -7.81
N TYR A 746 -6.94 6.08 -8.50
CA TYR A 746 -6.14 5.70 -9.66
C TYR A 746 -4.73 6.33 -9.69
N MET A 747 -4.50 7.41 -8.95
CA MET A 747 -3.19 8.06 -8.86
C MET A 747 -2.29 7.41 -7.82
N GLY A 748 -2.82 6.47 -7.02
CA GLY A 748 -2.04 5.75 -6.01
C GLY A 748 -1.64 6.61 -4.82
N HIS A 749 -0.65 6.11 -4.09
CA HIS A 749 -0.08 6.79 -2.92
C HIS A 749 1.42 7.00 -3.16
N GLY A 750 2.02 7.98 -2.47
CA GLY A 750 3.46 8.26 -2.52
C GLY A 750 3.86 9.41 -3.44
N PHE A 751 3.01 9.87 -4.37
CA PHE A 751 3.30 11.10 -5.09
C PHE A 751 3.07 12.32 -4.19
N VAL A 752 4.00 13.27 -4.28
CA VAL A 752 3.83 14.59 -3.65
C VAL A 752 2.68 15.34 -4.35
N THR A 753 1.78 15.92 -3.59
CA THR A 753 0.67 16.69 -4.14
C THR A 753 1.13 18.06 -4.66
N PRO A 754 0.59 18.57 -5.79
CA PRO A 754 -0.48 17.95 -6.58
C PRO A 754 0.01 16.96 -7.62
N SER A 755 -0.71 15.84 -7.73
CA SER A 755 -0.71 15.00 -8.92
C SER A 755 -1.93 15.32 -9.78
N VAL A 756 -1.77 15.29 -11.09
CA VAL A 756 -2.85 15.60 -12.04
C VAL A 756 -2.99 14.52 -13.11
N GLY A 757 -4.17 14.36 -13.65
CA GLY A 757 -4.38 13.35 -14.67
C GLY A 757 -5.83 13.17 -15.08
N HIS A 758 -6.10 12.08 -15.76
CA HIS A 758 -7.45 11.67 -16.14
C HIS A 758 -7.50 10.17 -16.46
N THR A 759 -8.69 9.58 -16.44
CA THR A 759 -8.93 8.20 -16.87
C THR A 759 -9.81 8.12 -18.08
N GLY A 760 -9.67 7.04 -18.88
CA GLY A 760 -10.52 6.72 -20.01
C GLY A 760 -11.37 5.48 -19.77
N PHE A 761 -12.61 5.50 -20.26
CA PHE A 761 -13.57 4.40 -20.09
C PHE A 761 -13.08 3.08 -20.69
N THR A 762 -12.35 3.13 -21.79
CA THR A 762 -11.76 1.98 -22.47
C THR A 762 -10.71 1.24 -21.62
N GLY A 763 -10.24 1.88 -20.53
CA GLY A 763 -9.26 1.35 -19.60
C GLY A 763 -7.93 2.11 -19.60
N THR A 764 -7.87 3.26 -20.27
CA THR A 764 -6.68 4.12 -20.30
C THR A 764 -6.59 5.01 -19.07
N SER A 765 -5.40 5.43 -18.68
CA SER A 765 -5.16 6.45 -17.65
C SER A 765 -3.81 7.14 -17.85
N LEU A 766 -3.76 8.41 -17.49
CA LEU A 766 -2.57 9.24 -17.48
C LEU A 766 -2.48 9.97 -16.15
N LEU A 767 -1.32 9.91 -15.50
CA LEU A 767 -0.95 10.67 -14.31
C LEU A 767 0.33 11.44 -14.60
N ILE A 768 0.39 12.68 -14.13
CA ILE A 768 1.55 13.57 -14.24
C ILE A 768 1.81 14.18 -12.86
N ASN A 769 3.03 14.11 -12.40
CA ASN A 769 3.50 14.80 -11.20
C ASN A 769 4.69 15.69 -11.55
N GLN A 770 4.48 17.02 -11.51
CA GLN A 770 5.51 17.98 -11.88
C GLN A 770 6.64 18.06 -10.86
N GLN A 771 6.35 17.91 -9.56
CA GLN A 771 7.37 18.02 -8.52
C GLN A 771 8.37 16.86 -8.58
N GLN A 772 7.88 15.64 -8.82
CA GLN A 772 8.72 14.45 -8.93
C GLN A 772 9.15 14.14 -10.37
N GLN A 773 8.85 15.04 -11.33
CA GLN A 773 9.16 14.86 -12.73
C GLN A 773 8.72 13.49 -13.27
N SER A 774 7.51 13.07 -12.92
CA SER A 774 7.01 11.72 -13.16
C SER A 774 5.75 11.69 -14.02
N ILE A 775 5.66 10.67 -14.89
CA ILE A 775 4.48 10.36 -15.71
C ILE A 775 4.20 8.87 -15.57
N VAL A 776 2.93 8.52 -15.33
CA VAL A 776 2.44 7.14 -15.36
C VAL A 776 1.34 7.01 -16.39
N LEU A 777 1.57 6.20 -17.39
CA LEU A 777 0.65 5.92 -18.48
C LEU A 777 0.30 4.43 -18.46
N LEU A 778 -0.99 4.12 -18.33
CA LEU A 778 -1.53 2.76 -18.49
C LEU A 778 -2.59 2.79 -19.58
N LEU A 779 -2.36 2.07 -20.66
CA LEU A 779 -3.29 1.91 -21.78
C LEU A 779 -3.76 0.46 -21.81
N THR A 780 -5.06 0.22 -21.69
CA THR A 780 -5.64 -1.13 -21.76
C THR A 780 -6.87 -1.14 -22.65
N ASN A 781 -7.28 -2.33 -23.08
CA ASN A 781 -8.56 -2.56 -23.73
C ASN A 781 -9.53 -3.30 -22.80
N ARG A 782 -9.68 -2.82 -21.58
CA ARG A 782 -10.53 -3.43 -20.55
C ARG A 782 -11.93 -3.77 -21.06
N VAL A 783 -12.50 -2.89 -21.88
CA VAL A 783 -13.85 -3.07 -22.45
C VAL A 783 -13.93 -4.12 -23.56
N HIS A 784 -12.82 -4.74 -23.98
CA HIS A 784 -12.85 -5.80 -24.98
C HIS A 784 -13.07 -7.18 -24.33
N PRO A 785 -14.08 -7.95 -24.70
CA PRO A 785 -15.13 -7.65 -25.70
C PRO A 785 -16.37 -6.99 -25.09
N THR A 786 -16.40 -6.76 -23.76
CA THR A 786 -17.54 -6.18 -23.04
C THR A 786 -17.11 -5.24 -21.91
N ARG A 787 -17.91 -4.18 -21.65
CA ARG A 787 -17.75 -3.27 -20.50
C ARG A 787 -18.12 -3.91 -19.16
N GLU A 788 -18.81 -5.04 -19.18
CA GLU A 788 -19.27 -5.79 -18.01
C GLU A 788 -18.11 -6.62 -17.40
N LYS A 789 -17.08 -5.91 -16.90
CA LYS A 789 -15.87 -6.49 -16.28
C LYS A 789 -15.58 -5.77 -14.96
N PRO A 790 -14.81 -6.39 -14.06
CA PRO A 790 -14.38 -5.76 -12.81
C PRO A 790 -13.69 -4.41 -13.05
N SER A 791 -13.69 -3.58 -12.00
CA SER A 791 -13.02 -2.27 -12.04
C SER A 791 -11.51 -2.41 -12.22
N LEU A 792 -10.91 -1.48 -12.98
CA LEU A 792 -9.47 -1.40 -13.21
C LEU A 792 -8.74 -0.56 -12.13
N ASN A 793 -9.49 0.03 -11.19
CA ASN A 793 -8.95 1.03 -10.28
C ASN A 793 -7.82 0.48 -9.40
N ALA A 794 -7.96 -0.73 -8.86
CA ALA A 794 -6.91 -1.36 -8.06
C ALA A 794 -5.59 -1.54 -8.84
N LEU A 795 -5.66 -1.89 -10.14
CA LEU A 795 -4.49 -2.01 -10.99
C LEU A 795 -3.85 -0.64 -11.25
N ARG A 796 -4.66 0.38 -11.59
CA ARG A 796 -4.18 1.76 -11.79
C ARG A 796 -3.48 2.29 -10.54
N GLN A 797 -4.12 2.14 -9.37
CA GLN A 797 -3.58 2.54 -8.08
C GLN A 797 -2.25 1.85 -7.78
N LYS A 798 -2.18 0.53 -7.98
CA LYS A 798 -0.96 -0.26 -7.74
C LYS A 798 0.19 0.22 -8.63
N ILE A 799 -0.03 0.38 -9.93
CA ILE A 799 1.02 0.84 -10.87
C ILE A 799 1.49 2.25 -10.54
N ALA A 800 0.57 3.16 -10.21
CA ALA A 800 0.91 4.52 -9.82
C ALA A 800 1.71 4.56 -8.50
N THR A 801 1.34 3.77 -7.51
CA THR A 801 2.08 3.65 -6.24
C THR A 801 3.50 3.12 -6.46
N LEU A 802 3.67 2.08 -7.30
CA LEU A 802 5.00 1.56 -7.65
C LEU A 802 5.87 2.62 -8.35
N ALA A 803 5.27 3.42 -9.22
CA ALA A 803 5.97 4.50 -9.90
C ALA A 803 6.37 5.65 -8.96
N ALA A 804 5.57 5.93 -7.93
CA ALA A 804 5.88 6.95 -6.92
C ALA A 804 7.08 6.55 -6.05
N ILE A 805 7.12 5.28 -5.60
CA ILE A 805 8.23 4.73 -4.81
C ILE A 805 9.57 4.81 -5.57
N GLU A 806 9.57 4.60 -6.88
CA GLU A 806 10.76 4.79 -7.73
C GLU A 806 11.21 6.25 -7.81
N GLY A 807 10.28 7.19 -7.59
CA GLY A 807 10.54 8.64 -7.59
C GLY A 807 11.15 9.20 -6.30
N GLU A 808 11.16 8.42 -5.22
CA GLU A 808 11.83 8.75 -3.96
C GLU A 808 13.31 8.29 -3.99
#